data_e8ef6dc318a067faf6f6dce08256399c
#
_entry.id   e8ef6dc318a067faf6f6dce08256399c
#
_cell.length_a   1.000
_cell.length_b   1.000
_cell.length_c   1.000
_cell.angle_alpha   90.00
_cell.angle_beta   90.00
_cell.angle_gamma   90.00
#
_symmetry.space_group_name_H-M   'P 1'
#
loop_
_entity.id
_entity.type
_entity.pdbx_description
1 polymer ?
#
loop_
_entity_poly.entity_id
_entity_poly.type
_entity_poly.pdbx_seq_one_letter_code
_entity_poly.pdbx_strand_id
1 'polypeptide(L)'
;MSFLPINKQEMLQRGWQQCDFVYVIGDAYVDHHSFGHAIISRILESHGYSVGIISQPDWKNPKSIDVFGRPRLGFLVSGGNMDSMVNHYSVTKHKRKTDAFTPGGVMGKRPDYATIVYCNLIRQTYKDVPILIGGIEASLRRLGHYDYWSETMKRSILLDSQADILMYGMGEKSIVELADALNAGMEAKDITYIDGTVYRTTELDESLPTIVLPSFEEVKANKKKYAESFKIQYGNCDPFTAKRLAEPYGKEFVVQNPPQKPLTTEEMDAVYELPYERTWHPSYAKAGGVPAIEEVQFSLVSNRGCFGACSFCALTFHQGRIIQVRSHESILREAEIMVKDKNFKGYIHDVGGPTANFRHPACEKQLSKGACGGRQCLYPTPCKNMKADHSDYIALLRKLRKIPGVKKVFVRSGIRFDYLLADKKDTFFKELVQFHISGQLKVAPEHVSDAVLARMGKPKNEVYNRFVDKYFALNKQYGMNQYLVPYLMSSHPGSTLKEAIELAEYIREMGYNPEQVQDFYPTPSTLSTVMYYTGLDPRTMDKVYVPTDPHEKAMQRALIQYRNPKNYYLVKEALLKAHREDLIGSGPKCLIRAIPPKSGGYTAPPPKAPVKGKPAVKKPAAKTAAKPAPKKSAVPGKGGRRK
;
A
#
# COMPACT_ATOMS: atom_id res chain seq x y z
N MET A 1 -29.93 8.11 -0.23
CA MET A 1 -28.85 7.90 -1.22
C MET A 1 -28.78 6.40 -1.47
N SER A 2 -28.33 5.95 -2.60
CA SER A 2 -28.29 4.52 -2.91
C SER A 2 -26.97 4.18 -3.59
N PHE A 3 -26.51 2.94 -3.43
CA PHE A 3 -25.39 2.41 -4.18
C PHE A 3 -25.51 2.67 -5.68
N LEU A 4 -24.41 2.81 -6.37
CA LEU A 4 -24.41 2.78 -7.83
C LEU A 4 -24.87 1.41 -8.33
N PRO A 5 -25.52 1.33 -9.50
CA PRO A 5 -26.13 0.08 -9.97
C PRO A 5 -25.05 -0.99 -10.27
N ILE A 6 -25.35 -2.23 -9.88
CA ILE A 6 -24.55 -3.41 -10.21
C ILE A 6 -25.23 -4.32 -11.24
N ASN A 7 -26.42 -3.96 -11.70
CA ASN A 7 -27.20 -4.69 -12.70
C ASN A 7 -28.15 -3.74 -13.46
N LYS A 8 -28.69 -4.24 -14.57
CA LYS A 8 -29.58 -3.47 -15.44
C LYS A 8 -30.87 -3.02 -14.76
N GLN A 9 -31.41 -3.80 -13.82
CA GLN A 9 -32.62 -3.42 -13.08
C GLN A 9 -32.38 -2.21 -12.20
N GLU A 10 -31.28 -2.18 -11.44
CA GLU A 10 -30.90 -1.03 -10.61
C GLU A 10 -30.58 0.21 -11.44
N MET A 11 -29.99 0.03 -12.64
CA MET A 11 -29.75 1.11 -13.61
C MET A 11 -31.08 1.75 -14.04
N LEU A 12 -32.05 0.93 -14.44
CA LEU A 12 -33.38 1.40 -14.86
C LEU A 12 -34.16 2.09 -13.72
N GLN A 13 -34.01 1.60 -12.48
CA GLN A 13 -34.61 2.24 -11.28
C GLN A 13 -34.09 3.66 -11.05
N ARG A 14 -32.86 3.98 -11.50
CA ARG A 14 -32.30 5.33 -11.49
C ARG A 14 -32.77 6.19 -12.68
N GLY A 15 -33.61 5.67 -13.56
CA GLY A 15 -34.06 6.33 -14.77
C GLY A 15 -33.05 6.31 -15.92
N TRP A 16 -31.95 5.56 -15.79
CA TRP A 16 -30.93 5.47 -16.81
C TRP A 16 -31.28 4.37 -17.81
N GLN A 17 -31.26 4.72 -19.10
CA GLN A 17 -31.46 3.74 -20.19
C GLN A 17 -30.15 3.08 -20.62
N GLN A 18 -29.02 3.78 -20.41
CA GLN A 18 -27.68 3.38 -20.74
C GLN A 18 -26.71 4.02 -19.75
N CYS A 19 -25.63 3.33 -19.37
CA CYS A 19 -24.55 3.94 -18.61
C CYS A 19 -23.62 4.73 -19.54
N ASP A 20 -23.12 5.87 -19.08
CA ASP A 20 -22.02 6.56 -19.74
C ASP A 20 -20.73 5.76 -19.59
N PHE A 21 -20.46 5.30 -18.38
CA PHE A 21 -19.34 4.43 -18.08
C PHE A 21 -19.78 3.13 -17.40
N VAL A 22 -19.06 2.05 -17.70
CA VAL A 22 -19.15 0.80 -16.95
C VAL A 22 -17.80 0.53 -16.31
N TYR A 23 -17.77 0.46 -14.97
CA TYR A 23 -16.52 0.25 -14.23
C TYR A 23 -16.37 -1.22 -13.82
N VAL A 24 -15.37 -1.88 -14.39
CA VAL A 24 -14.99 -3.27 -14.10
C VAL A 24 -13.89 -3.28 -13.06
N ILE A 25 -14.15 -3.90 -11.91
CA ILE A 25 -13.24 -3.88 -10.75
C ILE A 25 -12.88 -5.27 -10.25
N GLY A 26 -11.63 -5.42 -9.79
CA GLY A 26 -11.12 -6.66 -9.21
C GLY A 26 -11.58 -6.91 -7.77
N ASP A 27 -12.04 -5.88 -7.07
CA ASP A 27 -12.58 -5.97 -5.71
C ASP A 27 -14.11 -6.19 -5.73
N ALA A 28 -14.67 -6.65 -4.61
CA ALA A 28 -16.10 -6.50 -4.34
C ALA A 28 -16.47 -5.01 -4.25
N TYR A 29 -17.71 -4.66 -4.61
CA TYR A 29 -18.15 -3.27 -4.54
C TYR A 29 -18.36 -2.82 -3.10
N VAL A 30 -17.45 -1.97 -2.65
CA VAL A 30 -17.52 -1.24 -1.38
C VAL A 30 -17.58 0.24 -1.71
N ASP A 31 -18.68 0.89 -1.37
CA ASP A 31 -18.89 2.31 -1.62
C ASP A 31 -18.35 3.15 -0.45
N HIS A 32 -17.03 3.28 -0.41
CA HIS A 32 -16.32 3.98 0.65
C HIS A 32 -15.10 4.72 0.06
N HIS A 33 -14.82 5.94 0.52
CA HIS A 33 -13.74 6.79 0.03
C HIS A 33 -12.31 6.24 0.26
N SER A 34 -12.15 5.10 0.91
CA SER A 34 -10.88 4.35 0.96
C SER A 34 -10.71 3.38 -0.21
N PHE A 35 -11.68 3.31 -1.12
CA PHE A 35 -11.65 2.44 -2.29
C PHE A 35 -11.63 3.30 -3.56
N GLY A 36 -10.59 3.12 -4.39
CA GLY A 36 -10.38 3.94 -5.58
C GLY A 36 -11.56 3.91 -6.56
N HIS A 37 -12.20 2.75 -6.73
CA HIS A 37 -13.38 2.64 -7.60
C HIS A 37 -14.56 3.45 -7.10
N ALA A 38 -14.79 3.52 -5.79
CA ALA A 38 -15.86 4.32 -5.23
C ALA A 38 -15.58 5.82 -5.44
N ILE A 39 -14.34 6.26 -5.22
CA ILE A 39 -13.95 7.67 -5.47
C ILE A 39 -14.23 8.05 -6.92
N ILE A 40 -13.67 7.32 -7.88
CA ILE A 40 -13.78 7.62 -9.31
C ILE A 40 -15.24 7.60 -9.78
N SER A 41 -16.00 6.59 -9.34
CA SER A 41 -17.42 6.46 -9.73
C SER A 41 -18.27 7.60 -9.16
N ARG A 42 -18.05 7.97 -7.89
CA ARG A 42 -18.81 9.06 -7.25
C ARG A 42 -18.42 10.44 -7.80
N ILE A 43 -17.18 10.64 -8.18
CA ILE A 43 -16.75 11.86 -8.90
C ILE A 43 -17.49 11.96 -10.24
N LEU A 44 -17.49 10.91 -11.05
CA LEU A 44 -18.23 10.91 -12.31
C LEU A 44 -19.73 11.16 -12.11
N GLU A 45 -20.35 10.49 -11.12
CA GLU A 45 -21.77 10.74 -10.77
C GLU A 45 -22.02 12.21 -10.39
N SER A 46 -21.13 12.83 -9.62
CA SER A 46 -21.26 14.24 -9.21
C SER A 46 -21.11 15.22 -10.38
N HIS A 47 -20.48 14.79 -11.47
CA HIS A 47 -20.37 15.54 -12.73
C HIS A 47 -21.46 15.17 -13.75
N GLY A 48 -22.50 14.42 -13.34
CA GLY A 48 -23.65 14.10 -14.16
C GLY A 48 -23.50 12.87 -15.05
N TYR A 49 -22.41 12.11 -14.93
CA TYR A 49 -22.22 10.87 -15.67
C TYR A 49 -22.84 9.66 -14.97
N SER A 50 -23.54 8.82 -15.73
CA SER A 50 -24.09 7.57 -15.23
C SER A 50 -23.04 6.46 -15.22
N VAL A 51 -22.86 5.79 -14.06
CA VAL A 51 -21.82 4.77 -13.87
C VAL A 51 -22.42 3.45 -13.34
N GLY A 52 -22.24 2.37 -14.10
CA GLY A 52 -22.56 1.00 -13.66
C GLY A 52 -21.32 0.28 -13.15
N ILE A 53 -21.44 -0.52 -12.10
CA ILE A 53 -20.32 -1.25 -11.47
C ILE A 53 -20.43 -2.75 -11.78
N ILE A 54 -19.40 -3.32 -12.41
CA ILE A 54 -19.22 -4.76 -12.56
C ILE A 54 -18.07 -5.19 -11.65
N SER A 55 -18.43 -5.80 -10.55
CA SER A 55 -17.51 -6.24 -9.51
C SER A 55 -17.16 -7.71 -9.68
N GLN A 56 -15.87 -8.02 -9.79
CA GLN A 56 -15.35 -9.39 -9.90
C GLN A 56 -16.12 -10.25 -10.93
N PRO A 57 -16.21 -9.81 -12.22
CA PRO A 57 -16.87 -10.60 -13.25
C PRO A 57 -16.25 -12.00 -13.36
N ASP A 58 -17.03 -12.98 -13.80
CA ASP A 58 -16.50 -14.31 -14.10
C ASP A 58 -15.54 -14.23 -15.28
N TRP A 59 -14.26 -14.15 -14.97
CA TRP A 59 -13.19 -13.98 -15.95
C TRP A 59 -13.02 -15.15 -16.92
N LYS A 60 -13.76 -16.25 -16.73
CA LYS A 60 -13.84 -17.38 -17.67
C LYS A 60 -15.01 -17.26 -18.64
N ASN A 61 -15.90 -16.28 -18.42
CA ASN A 61 -17.09 -16.08 -19.22
C ASN A 61 -17.17 -14.65 -19.77
N PRO A 62 -16.88 -14.42 -21.07
CA PRO A 62 -16.95 -13.07 -21.66
C PRO A 62 -18.31 -12.38 -21.49
N LYS A 63 -19.41 -13.13 -21.41
CA LYS A 63 -20.75 -12.54 -21.19
C LYS A 63 -20.90 -11.87 -19.83
N SER A 64 -20.00 -12.13 -18.87
CA SER A 64 -20.02 -11.49 -17.56
C SER A 64 -19.73 -9.99 -17.61
N ILE A 65 -19.23 -9.49 -18.73
CA ILE A 65 -18.98 -8.05 -18.97
C ILE A 65 -20.21 -7.34 -19.54
N ASP A 66 -21.18 -8.07 -20.07
CA ASP A 66 -22.35 -7.50 -20.77
C ASP A 66 -23.56 -7.26 -19.83
N VAL A 67 -23.31 -6.92 -18.58
CA VAL A 67 -24.38 -6.73 -17.57
C VAL A 67 -25.25 -5.52 -17.88
N PHE A 68 -24.65 -4.42 -18.34
CA PHE A 68 -25.34 -3.16 -18.64
C PHE A 68 -25.56 -2.91 -20.13
N GLY A 69 -25.02 -3.77 -21.01
CA GLY A 69 -24.88 -3.49 -22.41
C GLY A 69 -23.70 -2.56 -22.71
N ARG A 70 -23.64 -2.04 -23.94
CA ARG A 70 -22.59 -1.12 -24.39
C ARG A 70 -22.67 0.22 -23.65
N PRO A 71 -21.63 0.67 -22.96
CA PRO A 71 -21.60 2.02 -22.40
C PRO A 71 -21.51 3.07 -23.50
N ARG A 72 -21.98 4.30 -23.22
CA ARG A 72 -21.97 5.40 -24.17
C ARG A 72 -20.55 5.94 -24.41
N LEU A 73 -19.74 6.11 -23.36
CA LEU A 73 -18.41 6.71 -23.41
C LEU A 73 -17.27 5.69 -23.27
N GLY A 74 -17.41 4.69 -22.43
CA GLY A 74 -16.36 3.70 -22.30
C GLY A 74 -16.41 2.80 -21.07
N PHE A 75 -15.47 1.86 -21.01
CA PHE A 75 -15.20 1.06 -19.82
C PHE A 75 -14.07 1.65 -19.00
N LEU A 76 -14.24 1.65 -17.68
CA LEU A 76 -13.17 1.87 -16.72
C LEU A 76 -12.74 0.51 -16.17
N VAL A 77 -11.43 0.29 -16.00
CA VAL A 77 -10.93 -1.00 -15.51
C VAL A 77 -9.84 -0.80 -14.46
N SER A 78 -9.96 -1.50 -13.33
CA SER A 78 -8.87 -1.57 -12.34
C SER A 78 -8.74 -2.96 -11.71
N GLY A 79 -7.53 -3.32 -11.30
CA GLY A 79 -7.26 -4.56 -10.57
C GLY A 79 -7.80 -4.58 -9.13
N GLY A 80 -8.27 -3.44 -8.61
CA GLY A 80 -8.75 -3.24 -7.25
C GLY A 80 -7.85 -2.32 -6.41
N ASN A 81 -8.08 -2.28 -5.10
CA ASN A 81 -7.29 -1.47 -4.15
C ASN A 81 -5.85 -1.95 -3.99
N MET A 82 -5.62 -3.22 -4.27
CA MET A 82 -4.28 -3.80 -4.32
C MET A 82 -3.97 -4.32 -5.72
N ASP A 83 -2.69 -4.35 -6.04
CA ASP A 83 -2.19 -5.11 -7.18
C ASP A 83 -2.61 -6.58 -7.07
N SER A 84 -3.17 -7.14 -8.14
CA SER A 84 -3.73 -8.50 -8.13
C SER A 84 -2.68 -9.56 -7.77
N MET A 85 -1.45 -9.41 -8.26
CA MET A 85 -0.38 -10.35 -7.98
C MET A 85 0.12 -10.25 -6.53
N VAL A 86 0.25 -9.01 -6.00
CA VAL A 86 0.60 -8.77 -4.58
C VAL A 86 -0.50 -9.30 -3.65
N ASN A 87 -1.77 -9.17 -4.03
CA ASN A 87 -2.88 -9.69 -3.26
C ASN A 87 -2.95 -11.22 -3.26
N HIS A 88 -2.62 -11.86 -4.38
CA HIS A 88 -2.76 -13.32 -4.53
C HIS A 88 -1.57 -14.11 -3.98
N TYR A 89 -0.37 -13.55 -4.03
CA TYR A 89 0.85 -14.30 -3.73
C TYR A 89 1.66 -13.68 -2.60
N SER A 90 2.32 -14.54 -1.82
CA SER A 90 3.41 -14.14 -0.93
C SER A 90 4.67 -13.83 -1.74
N VAL A 91 5.68 -13.24 -1.09
CA VAL A 91 7.00 -13.03 -1.71
C VAL A 91 7.69 -14.33 -2.14
N THR A 92 7.35 -15.46 -1.52
CA THR A 92 7.83 -16.80 -1.92
C THR A 92 6.95 -17.44 -3.01
N LYS A 93 6.13 -16.63 -3.68
CA LYS A 93 5.21 -17.02 -4.78
C LYS A 93 4.16 -18.09 -4.39
N HIS A 94 3.92 -18.29 -3.09
CA HIS A 94 2.84 -19.15 -2.63
C HIS A 94 1.50 -18.41 -2.67
N LYS A 95 0.47 -19.05 -3.23
CA LYS A 95 -0.86 -18.47 -3.30
C LYS A 95 -1.46 -18.30 -1.89
N ARG A 96 -2.01 -17.13 -1.61
CA ARG A 96 -2.71 -16.85 -0.36
C ARG A 96 -4.03 -17.62 -0.29
N LYS A 97 -4.50 -17.87 0.93
CA LYS A 97 -5.74 -18.64 1.16
C LYS A 97 -6.99 -17.77 1.23
N THR A 98 -6.82 -16.48 1.47
CA THR A 98 -7.92 -15.51 1.63
C THR A 98 -7.66 -14.24 0.85
N ASP A 99 -8.73 -13.59 0.40
CA ASP A 99 -8.73 -12.27 -0.21
C ASP A 99 -9.72 -11.37 0.56
N ALA A 100 -9.22 -10.43 1.34
CA ALA A 100 -10.05 -9.55 2.16
C ALA A 100 -10.98 -8.64 1.32
N PHE A 101 -10.67 -8.43 0.04
CA PHE A 101 -11.45 -7.60 -0.88
C PHE A 101 -12.55 -8.38 -1.63
N THR A 102 -12.80 -9.62 -1.26
CA THR A 102 -13.81 -10.50 -1.87
C THR A 102 -14.90 -10.81 -0.85
N PRO A 103 -16.17 -11.01 -1.26
CA PRO A 103 -17.24 -11.37 -0.34
C PRO A 103 -16.89 -12.63 0.46
N GLY A 104 -17.00 -12.55 1.79
CA GLY A 104 -16.63 -13.62 2.71
C GLY A 104 -15.13 -13.95 2.76
N GLY A 105 -14.27 -13.13 2.16
CA GLY A 105 -12.81 -13.37 2.14
C GLY A 105 -12.37 -14.51 1.23
N VAL A 106 -13.20 -14.94 0.27
CA VAL A 106 -12.96 -16.12 -0.58
C VAL A 106 -11.92 -15.83 -1.65
N MET A 107 -10.81 -16.57 -1.67
CA MET A 107 -9.78 -16.45 -2.70
C MET A 107 -10.23 -17.00 -4.06
N GLY A 108 -9.78 -16.36 -5.15
CA GLY A 108 -9.92 -16.88 -6.54
C GLY A 108 -11.07 -16.28 -7.34
N LYS A 109 -11.74 -15.26 -6.82
CA LYS A 109 -12.74 -14.47 -7.57
C LYS A 109 -12.08 -13.51 -8.57
N ARG A 110 -10.95 -12.94 -8.20
CA ARG A 110 -10.13 -12.09 -9.06
C ARG A 110 -9.14 -12.95 -9.84
N PRO A 111 -8.87 -12.69 -11.14
CA PRO A 111 -7.78 -13.34 -11.89
C PRO A 111 -6.41 -12.76 -11.53
N ASP A 112 -5.36 -13.48 -11.86
CA ASP A 112 -4.01 -12.95 -11.91
C ASP A 112 -3.92 -11.91 -13.03
N TYR A 113 -3.14 -10.82 -12.83
CA TYR A 113 -3.07 -9.69 -13.78
C TYR A 113 -4.46 -9.17 -14.16
N ALA A 114 -5.28 -8.91 -13.16
CA ALA A 114 -6.72 -8.66 -13.30
C ALA A 114 -7.05 -7.57 -14.35
N THR A 115 -6.29 -6.48 -14.38
CA THR A 115 -6.51 -5.39 -15.35
C THR A 115 -6.41 -5.88 -16.79
N ILE A 116 -5.38 -6.68 -17.10
CA ILE A 116 -5.17 -7.24 -18.46
C ILE A 116 -6.31 -8.20 -18.81
N VAL A 117 -6.66 -9.10 -17.89
CA VAL A 117 -7.70 -10.11 -18.13
C VAL A 117 -9.05 -9.45 -18.36
N TYR A 118 -9.43 -8.46 -17.57
CA TYR A 118 -10.71 -7.76 -17.74
C TYR A 118 -10.77 -6.95 -19.04
N CYS A 119 -9.70 -6.28 -19.43
CA CYS A 119 -9.64 -5.61 -20.73
C CYS A 119 -9.81 -6.59 -21.89
N ASN A 120 -9.17 -7.76 -21.81
CA ASN A 120 -9.32 -8.79 -22.82
C ASN A 120 -10.76 -9.32 -22.92
N LEU A 121 -11.46 -9.49 -21.79
CA LEU A 121 -12.88 -9.86 -21.79
C LEU A 121 -13.74 -8.77 -22.45
N ILE A 122 -13.46 -7.50 -22.18
CA ILE A 122 -14.16 -6.37 -22.82
C ILE A 122 -13.92 -6.40 -24.32
N ARG A 123 -12.68 -6.55 -24.79
CA ARG A 123 -12.35 -6.59 -26.23
C ARG A 123 -12.97 -7.78 -26.96
N GLN A 124 -13.20 -8.92 -26.29
CA GLN A 124 -13.92 -10.07 -26.86
C GLN A 124 -15.40 -9.75 -27.10
N THR A 125 -16.01 -8.92 -26.25
CA THR A 125 -17.43 -8.55 -26.33
C THR A 125 -17.63 -7.26 -27.15
N TYR A 126 -16.78 -6.25 -26.93
CA TYR A 126 -16.86 -4.92 -27.53
C TYR A 126 -15.51 -4.53 -28.11
N LYS A 127 -15.35 -4.59 -29.42
CA LYS A 127 -14.06 -4.36 -30.10
C LYS A 127 -13.61 -2.91 -30.12
N ASP A 128 -14.55 -1.98 -30.18
CA ASP A 128 -14.37 -0.58 -30.52
C ASP A 128 -14.75 0.42 -29.40
N VAL A 129 -15.17 -0.08 -28.23
CA VAL A 129 -15.50 0.79 -27.10
C VAL A 129 -14.22 1.26 -26.40
N PRO A 130 -14.07 2.54 -26.05
CA PRO A 130 -12.93 3.02 -25.28
C PRO A 130 -12.74 2.26 -23.96
N ILE A 131 -11.51 1.88 -23.65
CA ILE A 131 -11.11 1.27 -22.38
C ILE A 131 -10.09 2.16 -21.69
N LEU A 132 -10.46 2.68 -20.52
CA LEU A 132 -9.60 3.50 -19.68
C LEU A 132 -9.17 2.64 -18.47
N ILE A 133 -7.88 2.41 -18.31
CA ILE A 133 -7.35 1.63 -17.17
C ILE A 133 -6.75 2.54 -16.10
N GLY A 134 -6.82 2.11 -14.85
CA GLY A 134 -6.28 2.88 -13.73
C GLY A 134 -6.04 2.04 -12.47
N GLY A 135 -5.86 2.72 -11.35
CA GLY A 135 -5.54 2.10 -10.08
C GLY A 135 -4.06 1.71 -9.94
N ILE A 136 -3.69 1.13 -8.81
CA ILE A 136 -2.28 0.88 -8.48
C ILE A 136 -1.61 -0.12 -9.43
N GLU A 137 -2.33 -1.16 -9.88
CA GLU A 137 -1.80 -2.18 -10.78
C GLU A 137 -1.39 -1.58 -12.13
N ALA A 138 -2.25 -0.76 -12.74
CA ALA A 138 -1.95 -0.06 -13.97
C ALA A 138 -0.86 1.01 -13.78
N SER A 139 -0.98 1.81 -12.72
CA SER A 139 -0.06 2.89 -12.38
C SER A 139 1.39 2.42 -12.28
N LEU A 140 1.63 1.26 -11.66
CA LEU A 140 2.97 0.73 -11.48
C LEU A 140 3.52 -0.02 -12.71
N ARG A 141 2.68 -0.30 -13.71
CA ARG A 141 3.05 -1.01 -14.94
C ARG A 141 2.92 -0.16 -16.20
N ARG A 142 2.87 1.17 -16.05
CA ARG A 142 2.61 2.12 -17.14
C ARG A 142 3.68 2.20 -18.23
N LEU A 143 4.92 1.84 -17.88
CA LEU A 143 6.07 1.74 -18.79
C LEU A 143 6.69 0.35 -18.68
N GLY A 144 7.72 0.05 -19.43
CA GLY A 144 8.49 -1.18 -19.35
C GLY A 144 8.99 -1.45 -17.92
N HIS A 145 8.71 -2.62 -17.38
CA HIS A 145 8.98 -2.93 -15.98
C HIS A 145 9.40 -4.37 -15.76
N TYR A 146 10.17 -4.60 -14.68
CA TYR A 146 10.45 -5.96 -14.22
C TYR A 146 9.25 -6.53 -13.46
N ASP A 147 8.81 -7.70 -13.89
CA ASP A 147 7.76 -8.48 -13.24
C ASP A 147 8.37 -9.62 -12.41
N TYR A 148 8.20 -9.54 -11.10
CA TYR A 148 8.78 -10.48 -10.15
C TYR A 148 8.23 -11.91 -10.29
N TRP A 149 6.96 -12.07 -10.66
CA TRP A 149 6.33 -13.39 -10.70
C TRP A 149 6.76 -14.19 -11.91
N SER A 150 6.90 -13.55 -13.07
CA SER A 150 7.43 -14.16 -14.29
C SER A 150 8.96 -14.06 -14.44
N GLU A 151 9.62 -13.27 -13.57
CA GLU A 151 11.08 -12.98 -13.58
C GLU A 151 11.57 -12.39 -14.92
N THR A 152 10.71 -11.67 -15.61
CA THR A 152 10.98 -11.08 -16.92
C THR A 152 10.67 -9.61 -16.98
N MET A 153 11.26 -8.92 -17.96
CA MET A 153 10.81 -7.59 -18.37
C MET A 153 9.50 -7.70 -19.13
N LYS A 154 8.50 -6.90 -18.72
CA LYS A 154 7.18 -6.77 -19.35
C LYS A 154 7.06 -5.40 -20.00
N ARG A 155 6.31 -5.36 -21.10
CA ARG A 155 5.93 -4.11 -21.77
C ARG A 155 5.02 -3.26 -20.87
N SER A 156 4.74 -2.04 -21.29
CA SER A 156 3.66 -1.25 -20.71
C SER A 156 2.35 -2.05 -20.65
N ILE A 157 1.66 -2.00 -19.51
CA ILE A 157 0.34 -2.64 -19.36
C ILE A 157 -0.69 -2.07 -20.33
N LEU A 158 -0.51 -0.83 -20.81
CA LEU A 158 -1.36 -0.22 -21.84
C LEU A 158 -1.36 -1.04 -23.13
N LEU A 159 -0.19 -1.57 -23.53
CA LEU A 159 -0.05 -2.44 -24.70
C LEU A 159 -0.59 -3.85 -24.44
N ASP A 160 -0.23 -4.43 -23.27
CA ASP A 160 -0.59 -5.81 -22.94
C ASP A 160 -2.10 -5.97 -22.66
N SER A 161 -2.77 -4.92 -22.19
CA SER A 161 -4.22 -4.91 -21.95
C SER A 161 -5.04 -4.49 -23.18
N GLN A 162 -4.41 -3.93 -24.22
CA GLN A 162 -5.09 -3.32 -25.36
C GLN A 162 -6.07 -2.20 -24.95
N ALA A 163 -5.80 -1.53 -23.85
CA ALA A 163 -6.54 -0.35 -23.44
C ALA A 163 -6.14 0.87 -24.28
N ASP A 164 -6.99 1.90 -24.29
CA ASP A 164 -6.78 3.11 -25.08
C ASP A 164 -5.99 4.15 -24.28
N ILE A 165 -6.35 4.37 -23.02
CA ILE A 165 -5.69 5.34 -22.14
C ILE A 165 -5.47 4.69 -20.76
N LEU A 166 -4.34 5.01 -20.12
CA LEU A 166 -4.04 4.65 -18.75
C LEU A 166 -3.97 5.91 -17.90
N MET A 167 -4.75 5.94 -16.82
CA MET A 167 -4.61 6.96 -15.76
C MET A 167 -3.69 6.44 -14.68
N TYR A 168 -2.67 7.21 -14.31
CA TYR A 168 -1.76 6.84 -13.23
C TYR A 168 -1.77 7.86 -12.10
N GLY A 169 -1.39 7.42 -10.92
CA GLY A 169 -1.44 8.25 -9.73
C GLY A 169 -2.86 8.39 -9.18
N MET A 170 -3.16 9.57 -8.67
CA MET A 170 -4.49 9.93 -8.15
C MET A 170 -5.31 10.52 -9.30
N GLY A 171 -6.35 9.82 -9.70
CA GLY A 171 -7.04 10.05 -10.97
C GLY A 171 -8.24 11.00 -10.92
N GLU A 172 -8.47 11.70 -9.81
CA GLU A 172 -9.69 12.49 -9.59
C GLU A 172 -9.92 13.58 -10.64
N LYS A 173 -8.87 14.33 -10.99
CA LYS A 173 -8.93 15.37 -12.03
C LYS A 173 -8.93 14.76 -13.43
N SER A 174 -8.01 13.84 -13.66
CA SER A 174 -7.83 13.24 -14.99
C SER A 174 -9.10 12.51 -15.47
N ILE A 175 -9.87 11.87 -14.56
CA ILE A 175 -11.08 11.17 -14.99
C ILE A 175 -12.19 12.13 -15.45
N VAL A 176 -12.29 13.31 -14.84
CA VAL A 176 -13.27 14.34 -15.25
C VAL A 176 -12.87 14.89 -16.62
N GLU A 177 -11.61 15.30 -16.79
CA GLU A 177 -11.09 15.80 -18.05
C GLU A 177 -11.26 14.78 -19.19
N LEU A 178 -11.01 13.48 -18.93
CA LEU A 178 -11.23 12.40 -19.89
C LEU A 178 -12.71 12.21 -20.22
N ALA A 179 -13.58 12.23 -19.20
CA ALA A 179 -15.01 12.07 -19.40
C ALA A 179 -15.59 13.23 -20.25
N ASP A 180 -15.17 14.45 -19.97
CA ASP A 180 -15.61 15.65 -20.70
C ASP A 180 -15.11 15.60 -22.15
N ALA A 181 -13.86 15.20 -22.42
CA ALA A 181 -13.32 15.06 -23.76
C ALA A 181 -14.06 13.99 -24.58
N LEU A 182 -14.30 12.82 -24.01
CA LEU A 182 -15.09 11.75 -24.64
C LEU A 182 -16.54 12.17 -24.87
N ASN A 183 -17.15 12.88 -23.91
CA ASN A 183 -18.52 13.40 -24.03
C ASN A 183 -18.64 14.50 -25.10
N ALA A 184 -17.57 15.25 -25.33
CA ALA A 184 -17.48 16.22 -26.44
C ALA A 184 -17.30 15.55 -27.81
N GLY A 185 -17.17 14.21 -27.88
CA GLY A 185 -17.04 13.45 -29.11
C GLY A 185 -15.60 13.23 -29.57
N MET A 186 -14.59 13.52 -28.75
CA MET A 186 -13.20 13.19 -29.09
C MET A 186 -12.99 11.67 -29.07
N GLU A 187 -12.23 11.16 -30.02
CA GLU A 187 -11.78 9.76 -29.98
C GLU A 187 -10.69 9.59 -28.91
N ALA A 188 -10.68 8.47 -28.21
CA ALA A 188 -9.73 8.20 -27.13
C ALA A 188 -8.26 8.33 -27.57
N LYS A 189 -7.95 7.96 -28.83
CA LYS A 189 -6.59 8.07 -29.40
C LYS A 189 -6.10 9.53 -29.56
N ASP A 190 -7.02 10.49 -29.64
CA ASP A 190 -6.72 11.91 -29.85
C ASP A 190 -6.61 12.68 -28.52
N ILE A 191 -6.97 12.05 -27.40
CA ILE A 191 -6.86 12.64 -26.07
C ILE A 191 -5.44 12.40 -25.51
N THR A 192 -4.50 13.24 -25.94
CA THR A 192 -3.05 13.08 -25.67
C THR A 192 -2.48 14.11 -24.68
N TYR A 193 -3.30 15.06 -24.21
CA TYR A 193 -2.87 16.27 -23.51
C TYR A 193 -3.15 16.30 -22.01
N ILE A 194 -3.87 15.31 -21.48
CA ILE A 194 -4.31 15.31 -20.07
C ILE A 194 -3.19 14.83 -19.15
N ASP A 195 -2.84 15.63 -18.15
CA ASP A 195 -1.87 15.28 -17.11
C ASP A 195 -2.33 14.02 -16.34
N GLY A 196 -1.37 13.20 -15.89
CA GLY A 196 -1.67 11.94 -15.18
C GLY A 196 -2.13 10.80 -16.09
N THR A 197 -1.96 10.93 -17.41
CA THR A 197 -2.34 9.89 -18.39
C THR A 197 -1.14 9.31 -19.14
N VAL A 198 -1.36 8.14 -19.71
CA VAL A 198 -0.44 7.46 -20.63
C VAL A 198 -1.23 7.01 -21.85
N TYR A 199 -0.70 7.25 -23.03
CA TYR A 199 -1.33 6.95 -24.31
C TYR A 199 -0.33 6.35 -25.31
N ARG A 200 -0.82 5.87 -26.46
CA ARG A 200 0.00 5.35 -27.56
C ARG A 200 -0.04 6.32 -28.74
N THR A 201 1.08 6.45 -29.44
CA THR A 201 1.17 7.21 -30.68
C THR A 201 2.26 6.65 -31.59
N THR A 202 2.15 6.90 -32.89
CA THR A 202 3.22 6.60 -33.87
C THR A 202 4.11 7.81 -34.09
N GLU A 203 3.66 9.02 -33.71
CA GLU A 203 4.38 10.27 -33.88
C GLU A 203 4.41 11.06 -32.58
N LEU A 204 5.55 11.66 -32.28
CA LEU A 204 5.69 12.53 -31.10
C LEU A 204 5.39 13.98 -31.51
N ASP A 205 4.63 14.67 -30.69
CA ASP A 205 4.43 16.11 -30.80
C ASP A 205 5.73 16.85 -30.38
N GLU A 206 6.48 17.35 -31.37
CA GLU A 206 7.75 18.05 -31.17
C GLU A 206 7.59 19.40 -30.47
N SER A 207 6.39 19.97 -30.46
CA SER A 207 6.13 21.25 -29.77
C SER A 207 6.16 21.12 -28.23
N LEU A 208 6.04 19.91 -27.71
CA LEU A 208 6.00 19.64 -26.27
C LEU A 208 7.30 19.02 -25.77
N PRO A 209 7.87 19.51 -24.64
CA PRO A 209 9.10 18.98 -24.07
C PRO A 209 8.95 17.49 -23.70
N THR A 210 9.59 16.61 -24.47
CA THR A 210 9.52 15.16 -24.30
C THR A 210 10.93 14.58 -24.12
N ILE A 211 11.09 13.67 -23.17
CA ILE A 211 12.30 12.88 -22.98
C ILE A 211 12.05 11.49 -23.56
N VAL A 212 12.81 11.13 -24.59
CA VAL A 212 12.78 9.78 -25.15
C VAL A 212 13.62 8.87 -24.27
N LEU A 213 13.00 7.82 -23.72
CA LEU A 213 13.65 6.80 -22.92
C LEU A 213 14.37 5.78 -23.82
N PRO A 214 15.31 4.97 -23.27
CA PRO A 214 15.73 3.76 -23.94
C PRO A 214 14.52 2.92 -24.37
N SER A 215 14.57 2.30 -25.53
CA SER A 215 13.49 1.46 -26.06
C SER A 215 13.22 0.25 -25.16
N PHE A 216 12.03 -0.34 -25.25
CA PHE A 216 11.72 -1.55 -24.53
C PHE A 216 12.68 -2.69 -24.86
N GLU A 217 13.08 -2.83 -26.10
CA GLU A 217 14.06 -3.82 -26.57
C GLU A 217 15.42 -3.63 -25.90
N GLU A 218 15.89 -2.38 -25.77
CA GLU A 218 17.15 -2.06 -25.09
C GLU A 218 17.07 -2.37 -23.59
N VAL A 219 15.97 -1.97 -22.90
CA VAL A 219 15.83 -2.23 -21.45
C VAL A 219 15.63 -3.71 -21.15
N LYS A 220 15.02 -4.46 -22.07
CA LYS A 220 14.85 -5.91 -21.97
C LYS A 220 16.20 -6.65 -22.17
N ALA A 221 17.00 -6.20 -23.11
CA ALA A 221 18.30 -6.81 -23.44
C ALA A 221 19.40 -6.43 -22.44
N ASN A 222 19.34 -5.25 -21.82
CA ASN A 222 20.42 -4.69 -21.03
C ASN A 222 19.93 -4.11 -19.69
N LYS A 223 20.28 -4.78 -18.60
CA LYS A 223 19.94 -4.37 -17.23
C LYS A 223 20.40 -2.94 -16.88
N LYS A 224 21.55 -2.49 -17.40
CA LYS A 224 22.05 -1.13 -17.19
C LYS A 224 21.15 -0.11 -17.87
N LYS A 225 20.67 -0.39 -19.10
CA LYS A 225 19.70 0.45 -19.81
C LYS A 225 18.37 0.58 -19.05
N TYR A 226 17.92 -0.50 -18.42
CA TYR A 226 16.74 -0.42 -17.54
C TYR A 226 16.98 0.47 -16.31
N ALA A 227 18.14 0.38 -15.66
CA ALA A 227 18.49 1.25 -14.56
C ALA A 227 18.58 2.73 -14.98
N GLU A 228 19.16 3.02 -16.19
CA GLU A 228 19.21 4.35 -16.77
C GLU A 228 17.81 4.91 -17.07
N SER A 229 16.95 4.11 -17.71
CA SER A 229 15.55 4.48 -17.98
C SER A 229 14.83 4.81 -16.68
N PHE A 230 14.96 3.96 -15.66
CA PHE A 230 14.30 4.19 -14.38
C PHE A 230 14.83 5.42 -13.63
N LYS A 231 16.11 5.73 -13.73
CA LYS A 231 16.70 6.97 -13.20
C LYS A 231 16.00 8.21 -13.77
N ILE A 232 15.73 8.21 -15.07
CA ILE A 232 15.00 9.29 -15.74
C ILE A 232 13.55 9.35 -15.23
N GLN A 233 12.86 8.20 -15.16
CA GLN A 233 11.49 8.12 -14.65
C GLN A 233 11.39 8.64 -13.21
N TYR A 234 12.33 8.20 -12.34
CA TYR A 234 12.36 8.63 -10.93
C TYR A 234 12.62 10.12 -10.77
N GLY A 235 13.50 10.69 -11.58
CA GLY A 235 13.78 12.14 -11.60
C GLY A 235 12.61 12.98 -12.15
N ASN A 236 11.66 12.34 -12.84
CA ASN A 236 10.60 12.98 -13.60
C ASN A 236 9.19 12.63 -13.07
N CYS A 237 9.06 12.42 -11.75
CA CYS A 237 7.81 12.05 -11.10
C CYS A 237 7.14 13.21 -10.31
N ASP A 238 7.58 14.44 -10.53
CA ASP A 238 7.05 15.62 -9.85
C ASP A 238 6.05 16.38 -10.73
N PRO A 239 4.85 16.73 -10.24
CA PRO A 239 3.80 17.34 -11.06
C PRO A 239 4.09 18.78 -11.52
N PHE A 240 5.12 19.46 -10.99
CA PHE A 240 5.45 20.83 -11.35
C PHE A 240 6.61 20.93 -12.34
N THR A 241 7.48 19.92 -12.37
CA THR A 241 8.73 19.98 -13.14
C THR A 241 8.91 18.82 -14.13
N ALA A 242 8.04 17.80 -14.06
CA ALA A 242 8.10 16.66 -14.96
C ALA A 242 7.87 17.09 -16.41
N LYS A 243 8.60 16.43 -17.31
CA LYS A 243 8.38 16.44 -18.75
C LYS A 243 7.65 15.18 -19.18
N ARG A 244 7.11 15.17 -20.37
CA ARG A 244 6.60 13.95 -21.02
C ARG A 244 7.74 12.93 -21.15
N LEU A 245 7.41 11.64 -20.97
CA LEU A 245 8.33 10.54 -21.20
C LEU A 245 7.79 9.68 -22.34
N ALA A 246 8.60 9.42 -23.35
CA ALA A 246 8.23 8.54 -24.46
C ALA A 246 9.13 7.30 -24.46
N GLU A 247 8.54 6.13 -24.32
CA GLU A 247 9.23 4.84 -24.40
C GLU A 247 8.95 4.21 -25.76
N PRO A 248 9.96 3.98 -26.61
CA PRO A 248 9.79 3.37 -27.93
C PRO A 248 9.47 1.86 -27.86
N TYR A 249 8.53 1.42 -28.70
CA TYR A 249 8.12 0.02 -28.91
C TYR A 249 8.08 -0.28 -30.43
N GLY A 250 9.22 -0.45 -31.05
CA GLY A 250 9.31 -0.60 -32.50
C GLY A 250 8.89 0.66 -33.25
N LYS A 251 7.70 0.64 -33.89
CA LYS A 251 7.16 1.78 -34.68
C LYS A 251 6.24 2.70 -33.89
N GLU A 252 5.92 2.37 -32.63
CA GLU A 252 5.05 3.16 -31.78
C GLU A 252 5.75 3.59 -30.51
N PHE A 253 5.19 4.59 -29.84
CA PHE A 253 5.62 5.07 -28.53
C PHE A 253 4.49 4.91 -27.51
N VAL A 254 4.87 4.54 -26.30
CA VAL A 254 4.03 4.75 -25.11
C VAL A 254 4.49 6.06 -24.48
N VAL A 255 3.60 7.04 -24.43
CA VAL A 255 3.90 8.38 -23.93
C VAL A 255 3.21 8.60 -22.60
N GLN A 256 3.99 8.89 -21.57
CA GLN A 256 3.53 9.30 -20.26
C GLN A 256 3.52 10.82 -20.16
N ASN A 257 2.35 11.42 -19.96
CA ASN A 257 2.22 12.84 -19.63
C ASN A 257 2.77 13.12 -18.20
N PRO A 258 3.05 14.39 -17.84
CA PRO A 258 3.38 14.73 -16.46
C PRO A 258 2.33 14.23 -15.45
N PRO A 259 2.70 14.00 -14.19
CA PRO A 259 1.71 13.66 -13.15
C PRO A 259 0.67 14.78 -13.01
N GLN A 260 -0.57 14.42 -12.70
CA GLN A 260 -1.61 15.40 -12.39
C GLN A 260 -1.25 16.24 -11.17
N LYS A 261 -1.66 17.49 -11.14
CA LYS A 261 -1.43 18.40 -10.01
C LYS A 261 -2.10 17.87 -8.74
N PRO A 262 -1.45 18.02 -7.57
CA PRO A 262 -2.07 17.66 -6.30
C PRO A 262 -3.41 18.37 -6.11
N LEU A 263 -4.36 17.70 -5.46
CA LEU A 263 -5.60 18.33 -5.04
C LEU A 263 -5.32 19.41 -3.98
N THR A 264 -6.04 20.52 -4.05
CA THR A 264 -6.10 21.50 -2.96
C THR A 264 -6.86 20.90 -1.76
N THR A 265 -6.88 21.59 -0.63
CA THR A 265 -7.66 21.16 0.54
C THR A 265 -9.16 21.14 0.22
N GLU A 266 -9.66 22.14 -0.50
CA GLU A 266 -11.06 22.26 -0.91
C GLU A 266 -11.45 21.12 -1.87
N GLU A 267 -10.61 20.81 -2.84
CA GLU A 267 -10.82 19.69 -3.76
C GLU A 267 -10.77 18.35 -3.02
N MET A 268 -9.83 18.17 -2.06
CA MET A 268 -9.80 16.99 -1.21
C MET A 268 -11.08 16.85 -0.39
N ASP A 269 -11.54 17.91 0.25
CA ASP A 269 -12.77 17.90 1.05
C ASP A 269 -13.96 17.53 0.18
N ALA A 270 -14.10 18.13 -1.01
CA ALA A 270 -15.17 17.81 -1.94
C ALA A 270 -15.21 16.32 -2.31
N VAL A 271 -14.04 15.70 -2.56
CA VAL A 271 -13.94 14.25 -2.85
C VAL A 271 -14.42 13.41 -1.67
N TYR A 272 -14.02 13.75 -0.44
CA TYR A 272 -14.38 12.96 0.75
C TYR A 272 -15.80 13.19 1.25
N GLU A 273 -16.44 14.26 0.82
CA GLU A 273 -17.84 14.62 1.16
C GLU A 273 -18.86 14.11 0.13
N LEU A 274 -18.42 13.44 -0.94
CA LEU A 274 -19.32 12.78 -1.87
C LEU A 274 -20.22 11.76 -1.13
N PRO A 275 -21.39 11.44 -1.68
CA PRO A 275 -22.43 10.67 -0.99
C PRO A 275 -22.13 9.16 -0.93
N TYR A 276 -21.06 8.77 -0.25
CA TYR A 276 -20.72 7.37 -0.04
C TYR A 276 -21.67 6.68 0.94
N GLU A 277 -22.04 5.42 0.66
CA GLU A 277 -22.78 4.57 1.59
C GLU A 277 -21.93 4.06 2.77
N ARG A 278 -20.60 4.19 2.69
CA ARG A 278 -19.59 3.82 3.69
C ARG A 278 -19.62 2.36 4.10
N THR A 279 -20.12 1.49 3.22
CA THR A 279 -20.22 0.05 3.43
C THR A 279 -20.19 -0.70 2.09
N TRP A 280 -20.21 -2.03 2.17
CA TRP A 280 -20.29 -2.91 1.02
C TRP A 280 -21.74 -3.05 0.51
N HIS A 281 -21.87 -3.39 -0.78
CA HIS A 281 -23.17 -3.53 -1.44
C HIS A 281 -24.01 -4.67 -0.80
N PRO A 282 -25.33 -4.46 -0.52
CA PRO A 282 -26.18 -5.42 0.20
C PRO A 282 -26.24 -6.84 -0.40
N SER A 283 -25.96 -7.00 -1.69
CA SER A 283 -25.89 -8.32 -2.36
C SER A 283 -24.89 -9.28 -1.70
N TYR A 284 -23.90 -8.76 -0.95
CA TYR A 284 -22.88 -9.58 -0.27
C TYR A 284 -23.26 -10.03 1.14
N ALA A 285 -24.45 -9.66 1.64
CA ALA A 285 -24.87 -9.97 3.01
C ALA A 285 -24.87 -11.49 3.29
N LYS A 286 -25.32 -12.30 2.34
CA LYS A 286 -25.34 -13.78 2.47
C LYS A 286 -23.94 -14.38 2.58
N ALA A 287 -22.92 -13.72 2.02
CA ALA A 287 -21.53 -14.14 2.11
C ALA A 287 -20.81 -13.64 3.37
N GLY A 288 -21.49 -12.87 4.23
CA GLY A 288 -20.91 -12.26 5.43
C GLY A 288 -20.23 -10.91 5.17
N GLY A 289 -20.51 -10.26 4.04
CA GLY A 289 -19.97 -8.95 3.68
C GLY A 289 -18.55 -9.03 3.08
N VAL A 290 -17.83 -7.92 3.12
CA VAL A 290 -16.46 -7.77 2.57
C VAL A 290 -15.51 -7.40 3.70
N PRO A 291 -14.58 -8.29 4.10
CA PRO A 291 -13.72 -8.08 5.29
C PRO A 291 -12.88 -6.81 5.27
N ALA A 292 -12.47 -6.34 4.09
CA ALA A 292 -11.64 -5.15 3.94
C ALA A 292 -12.27 -3.86 4.52
N ILE A 293 -13.59 -3.82 4.73
CA ILE A 293 -14.27 -2.67 5.35
C ILE A 293 -13.87 -2.48 6.82
N GLU A 294 -13.55 -3.55 7.54
CA GLU A 294 -13.24 -3.52 8.97
C GLU A 294 -12.03 -2.63 9.30
N GLU A 295 -11.08 -2.54 8.38
CA GLU A 295 -9.88 -1.71 8.56
C GLU A 295 -10.16 -0.21 8.41
N VAL A 296 -11.19 0.17 7.66
CA VAL A 296 -11.43 1.56 7.26
C VAL A 296 -12.73 2.15 7.80
N GLN A 297 -13.72 1.34 8.17
CA GLN A 297 -15.07 1.80 8.54
C GLN A 297 -15.09 2.88 9.63
N PHE A 298 -14.21 2.74 10.63
CA PHE A 298 -14.10 3.69 11.75
C PHE A 298 -12.71 4.34 11.77
N SER A 299 -12.15 4.61 10.60
CA SER A 299 -10.87 5.29 10.41
C SER A 299 -11.06 6.52 9.53
N LEU A 300 -10.29 7.58 9.79
CA LEU A 300 -10.35 8.86 9.11
C LEU A 300 -9.08 9.06 8.28
N VAL A 301 -9.24 9.24 6.98
CA VAL A 301 -8.12 9.63 6.11
C VAL A 301 -7.92 11.14 6.27
N SER A 302 -6.75 11.55 6.74
CA SER A 302 -6.43 12.95 6.97
C SER A 302 -5.54 13.57 5.89
N ASN A 303 -4.78 12.73 5.18
CA ASN A 303 -3.81 13.17 4.18
C ASN A 303 -3.50 12.08 3.15
N ARG A 304 -2.99 12.49 2.00
CA ARG A 304 -2.42 11.66 0.93
C ARG A 304 -1.02 12.15 0.57
N GLY A 305 -0.26 11.29 -0.14
CA GLY A 305 1.13 11.57 -0.50
C GLY A 305 2.12 11.25 0.63
N CYS A 306 3.40 11.12 0.28
CA CYS A 306 4.44 10.82 1.26
C CYS A 306 5.81 11.32 0.82
N PHE A 307 6.38 12.32 1.49
CA PHE A 307 7.73 12.82 1.20
C PHE A 307 8.85 11.95 1.80
N GLY A 308 8.50 10.85 2.47
CA GLY A 308 9.48 9.86 2.96
C GLY A 308 10.29 9.21 1.85
N ALA A 309 9.66 8.97 0.70
CA ALA A 309 10.29 8.47 -0.54
C ALA A 309 11.19 7.24 -0.33
N CYS A 310 10.76 6.29 0.52
CA CYS A 310 11.49 5.04 0.72
C CYS A 310 11.62 4.27 -0.59
N SER A 311 12.79 3.70 -0.84
CA SER A 311 13.16 3.10 -2.14
C SER A 311 12.28 1.91 -2.55
N PHE A 312 11.72 1.19 -1.57
CA PHE A 312 10.86 0.01 -1.80
C PHE A 312 9.37 0.34 -1.89
N CYS A 313 8.97 1.60 -1.61
CA CYS A 313 7.56 1.96 -1.45
C CYS A 313 6.96 2.46 -2.76
N ALA A 314 5.89 1.79 -3.21
CA ALA A 314 5.16 2.16 -4.42
C ALA A 314 4.40 3.49 -4.30
N LEU A 315 4.11 3.96 -3.08
CA LEU A 315 3.35 5.20 -2.86
C LEU A 315 4.03 6.44 -3.45
N THR A 316 5.36 6.45 -3.53
CA THR A 316 6.12 7.54 -4.17
C THR A 316 5.70 7.75 -5.64
N PHE A 317 5.41 6.66 -6.36
CA PHE A 317 4.99 6.70 -7.78
C PHE A 317 3.49 6.75 -7.98
N HIS A 318 2.71 6.35 -6.97
CA HIS A 318 1.25 6.31 -7.08
C HIS A 318 0.60 7.55 -6.48
N GLN A 319 0.96 7.95 -5.26
CA GLN A 319 0.37 9.13 -4.60
C GLN A 319 1.25 10.38 -4.67
N GLY A 320 2.52 10.23 -5.09
CA GLY A 320 3.47 11.32 -5.15
C GLY A 320 4.09 11.71 -3.80
N ARG A 321 4.95 12.73 -3.86
CA ARG A 321 5.77 13.19 -2.71
C ARG A 321 5.25 14.49 -2.08
N ILE A 322 4.19 15.07 -2.62
CA ILE A 322 3.55 16.28 -2.10
C ILE A 322 2.37 15.88 -1.26
N ILE A 323 2.30 16.41 -0.05
CA ILE A 323 1.21 16.10 0.88
C ILE A 323 -0.03 16.89 0.48
N GLN A 324 -1.15 16.20 0.38
CA GLN A 324 -2.49 16.73 0.19
C GLN A 324 -3.27 16.47 1.46
N VAL A 325 -3.93 17.46 2.00
CA VAL A 325 -4.62 17.37 3.31
C VAL A 325 -6.09 17.72 3.19
N ARG A 326 -6.90 17.10 4.03
CA ARG A 326 -8.27 17.50 4.29
C ARG A 326 -8.31 18.57 5.38
N SER A 327 -9.30 19.45 5.32
CA SER A 327 -9.58 20.40 6.39
C SER A 327 -10.00 19.67 7.68
N HIS A 328 -9.85 20.35 8.81
CA HIS A 328 -10.39 19.84 10.08
C HIS A 328 -11.91 19.69 10.00
N GLU A 329 -12.58 20.64 9.39
CA GLU A 329 -14.03 20.71 9.26
C GLU A 329 -14.60 19.51 8.49
N SER A 330 -13.97 19.13 7.38
CA SER A 330 -14.34 17.94 6.61
C SER A 330 -14.17 16.65 7.42
N ILE A 331 -13.04 16.50 8.13
CA ILE A 331 -12.75 15.33 8.97
C ILE A 331 -13.73 15.25 10.17
N LEU A 332 -14.07 16.39 10.77
CA LEU A 332 -15.04 16.45 11.89
C LEU A 332 -16.44 16.06 11.43
N ARG A 333 -16.92 16.57 10.27
CA ARG A 333 -18.20 16.16 9.69
C ARG A 333 -18.28 14.65 9.46
N GLU A 334 -17.20 14.08 8.94
CA GLU A 334 -17.12 12.63 8.75
C GLU A 334 -17.17 11.87 10.08
N ALA A 335 -16.45 12.31 11.10
CA ALA A 335 -16.47 11.71 12.42
C ALA A 335 -17.88 11.78 13.06
N GLU A 336 -18.63 12.87 12.87
CA GLU A 336 -20.02 13.02 13.33
C GLU A 336 -20.97 12.04 12.62
N ILE A 337 -20.77 11.77 11.32
CA ILE A 337 -21.51 10.73 10.60
C ILE A 337 -21.16 9.35 11.19
N MET A 338 -19.89 9.09 11.41
CA MET A 338 -19.39 7.82 11.96
C MET A 338 -19.97 7.52 13.36
N VAL A 339 -20.09 8.53 14.23
CA VAL A 339 -20.65 8.39 15.58
C VAL A 339 -22.12 7.94 15.55
N LYS A 340 -22.87 8.27 14.49
CA LYS A 340 -24.29 7.89 14.31
C LYS A 340 -24.45 6.43 13.84
N ASP A 341 -23.39 5.76 13.41
CA ASP A 341 -23.44 4.35 13.01
C ASP A 341 -23.72 3.46 14.24
N LYS A 342 -24.73 2.59 14.14
CA LYS A 342 -25.12 1.64 15.20
C LYS A 342 -23.99 0.72 15.67
N ASN A 343 -23.00 0.48 14.82
CA ASN A 343 -21.84 -0.37 15.10
C ASN A 343 -20.68 0.40 15.76
N PHE A 344 -20.74 1.73 15.79
CA PHE A 344 -19.69 2.54 16.40
C PHE A 344 -19.68 2.36 17.93
N LYS A 345 -18.53 1.98 18.48
CA LYS A 345 -18.36 1.71 19.93
C LYS A 345 -17.65 2.86 20.66
N GLY A 346 -17.51 4.00 20.02
CA GLY A 346 -16.82 5.17 20.56
C GLY A 346 -15.31 5.22 20.24
N TYR A 347 -14.84 4.37 19.35
CA TYR A 347 -13.42 4.30 19.03
C TYR A 347 -13.18 4.70 17.57
N ILE A 348 -12.47 5.80 17.35
CA ILE A 348 -11.88 6.13 16.05
C ILE A 348 -10.59 5.33 15.98
N HIS A 349 -10.53 4.37 15.05
CA HIS A 349 -9.45 3.40 14.98
C HIS A 349 -8.15 3.97 14.45
N ASP A 350 -8.25 4.97 13.55
CA ASP A 350 -7.09 5.67 12.99
C ASP A 350 -7.48 7.07 12.51
N VAL A 351 -6.53 8.00 12.59
CA VAL A 351 -6.58 9.31 11.93
C VAL A 351 -5.27 9.48 11.18
N GLY A 352 -5.24 9.16 9.90
CA GLY A 352 -3.96 9.09 9.22
C GLY A 352 -4.03 9.08 7.70
N GLY A 353 -3.03 8.46 7.12
CA GLY A 353 -2.80 8.33 5.69
C GLY A 353 -1.58 7.46 5.45
N PRO A 354 -0.87 7.59 4.32
CA PRO A 354 0.36 6.82 4.06
C PRO A 354 1.42 6.98 5.15
N THR A 355 1.42 8.13 5.82
CA THR A 355 2.20 8.45 7.01
C THR A 355 1.33 9.38 7.87
N ALA A 356 0.93 8.91 9.05
CA ALA A 356 -0.07 9.58 9.87
C ALA A 356 0.31 11.02 10.25
N ASN A 357 1.56 11.25 10.59
CA ASN A 357 2.03 12.53 11.09
C ASN A 357 2.51 13.51 9.99
N PHE A 358 2.11 13.30 8.71
CA PHE A 358 2.37 14.24 7.62
C PHE A 358 1.09 15.05 7.33
N ARG A 359 1.01 16.27 7.84
CA ARG A 359 -0.17 17.13 7.70
C ARG A 359 0.09 18.41 6.91
N HIS A 360 1.25 18.55 6.28
CA HIS A 360 1.58 19.65 5.39
C HIS A 360 2.75 19.25 4.47
N PRO A 361 2.97 19.94 3.35
CA PRO A 361 4.13 19.72 2.49
C PRO A 361 5.44 19.85 3.29
N ALA A 362 6.47 19.10 2.88
CA ALA A 362 7.74 19.10 3.61
C ALA A 362 8.38 20.50 3.72
N CYS A 363 8.17 21.35 2.73
CA CYS A 363 8.59 22.76 2.72
C CYS A 363 7.73 23.57 1.73
N GLU A 364 7.73 24.88 1.88
CA GLU A 364 6.95 25.81 1.02
C GLU A 364 7.33 25.72 -0.46
N LYS A 365 8.60 25.40 -0.75
CA LYS A 365 9.08 25.20 -2.13
C LYS A 365 8.28 24.12 -2.89
N GLN A 366 7.78 23.09 -2.18
CA GLN A 366 7.03 22.01 -2.84
C GLN A 366 5.74 22.49 -3.49
N LEU A 367 5.14 23.56 -3.00
CA LEU A 367 3.88 24.09 -3.55
C LEU A 367 4.05 24.89 -4.85
N SER A 368 5.27 25.34 -5.13
CA SER A 368 5.53 26.17 -6.32
C SER A 368 6.53 25.55 -7.30
N LYS A 369 7.51 24.81 -6.79
CA LYS A 369 8.62 24.24 -7.59
C LYS A 369 8.68 22.71 -7.49
N GLY A 370 7.72 22.09 -6.80
CA GLY A 370 7.64 20.66 -6.62
C GLY A 370 8.69 20.03 -5.70
N ALA A 371 8.69 18.71 -5.64
CA ALA A 371 9.62 17.93 -4.86
C ALA A 371 11.00 17.85 -5.53
N CYS A 372 12.08 17.91 -4.74
CA CYS A 372 13.44 17.85 -5.26
C CYS A 372 13.73 16.49 -5.91
N GLY A 373 14.14 16.48 -7.19
CA GLY A 373 14.50 15.26 -7.93
C GLY A 373 15.74 14.54 -7.37
N GLY A 374 16.77 15.30 -6.97
CA GLY A 374 18.05 14.75 -6.50
C GLY A 374 18.16 14.52 -4.99
N ARG A 375 17.10 14.77 -4.18
CA ARG A 375 17.15 14.65 -2.73
C ARG A 375 15.82 14.20 -2.12
N GLN A 376 15.92 13.36 -1.09
CA GLN A 376 14.79 13.04 -0.20
C GLN A 376 14.72 14.04 0.96
N CYS A 377 13.53 14.31 1.48
CA CYS A 377 13.34 15.32 2.53
C CYS A 377 13.89 14.88 3.89
N LEU A 378 13.89 13.56 4.16
CA LEU A 378 14.30 12.95 5.44
C LEU A 378 15.63 12.18 5.37
N TYR A 379 16.14 11.90 4.18
CA TYR A 379 17.36 11.11 3.99
C TYR A 379 18.41 11.88 3.17
N PRO A 380 19.71 11.74 3.49
CA PRO A 380 20.33 11.00 4.61
C PRO A 380 20.11 11.65 5.98
N THR A 381 19.79 12.92 6.01
CA THR A 381 19.42 13.71 7.18
C THR A 381 18.27 14.63 6.83
N PRO A 382 17.46 15.07 7.78
CA PRO A 382 16.38 16.02 7.53
C PRO A 382 16.88 17.26 6.76
N CYS A 383 16.15 17.64 5.71
CA CYS A 383 16.48 18.78 4.88
C CYS A 383 16.42 20.09 5.69
N LYS A 384 17.35 21.00 5.48
CA LYS A 384 17.38 22.32 6.17
C LYS A 384 16.08 23.11 6.01
N ASN A 385 15.44 22.97 4.85
CA ASN A 385 14.22 23.71 4.50
C ASN A 385 12.96 22.95 4.94
N MET A 386 13.10 21.74 5.50
CA MET A 386 11.97 20.96 5.96
C MET A 386 11.36 21.59 7.20
N LYS A 387 10.05 21.73 7.20
CA LYS A 387 9.26 22.22 8.33
C LYS A 387 8.73 21.01 9.11
N ALA A 388 9.33 20.70 10.25
CA ALA A 388 8.82 19.65 11.13
C ALA A 388 7.92 20.30 12.18
N ASP A 389 6.62 20.22 11.98
CA ASP A 389 5.60 20.78 12.87
C ASP A 389 4.36 19.88 12.91
N HIS A 390 3.94 19.50 14.11
CA HIS A 390 2.75 18.69 14.35
C HIS A 390 1.59 19.47 14.96
N SER A 391 1.67 20.81 15.00
CA SER A 391 0.66 21.65 15.66
C SER A 391 -0.73 21.48 15.06
N ASP A 392 -0.85 21.38 13.72
CA ASP A 392 -2.11 21.12 13.02
C ASP A 392 -2.67 19.73 13.38
N TYR A 393 -1.84 18.72 13.37
CA TYR A 393 -2.27 17.36 13.68
C TYR A 393 -2.74 17.22 15.14
N ILE A 394 -2.03 17.84 16.09
CA ILE A 394 -2.47 17.89 17.49
C ILE A 394 -3.81 18.58 17.62
N ALA A 395 -3.99 19.71 16.94
CA ALA A 395 -5.26 20.46 16.98
C ALA A 395 -6.43 19.60 16.45
N LEU A 396 -6.24 18.88 15.35
CA LEU A 396 -7.22 17.94 14.81
C LEU A 396 -7.57 16.83 15.82
N LEU A 397 -6.57 16.14 16.36
CA LEU A 397 -6.77 15.04 17.31
C LEU A 397 -7.49 15.51 18.58
N ARG A 398 -7.18 16.72 19.07
CA ARG A 398 -7.88 17.35 20.21
C ARG A 398 -9.35 17.67 19.90
N LYS A 399 -9.66 18.17 18.68
CA LYS A 399 -11.04 18.41 18.23
C LYS A 399 -11.82 17.10 18.19
N LEU A 400 -11.27 16.05 17.58
CA LEU A 400 -11.91 14.73 17.46
C LEU A 400 -12.23 14.11 18.83
N ARG A 401 -11.32 14.24 19.82
CA ARG A 401 -11.57 13.74 21.18
C ARG A 401 -12.75 14.44 21.89
N LYS A 402 -13.14 15.62 21.44
CA LYS A 402 -14.24 16.40 22.04
C LYS A 402 -15.61 16.09 21.45
N ILE A 403 -15.68 15.32 20.37
CA ILE A 403 -16.95 14.94 19.73
C ILE A 403 -17.76 14.07 20.70
N PRO A 404 -19.04 14.42 21.01
CA PRO A 404 -19.90 13.58 21.81
C PRO A 404 -20.03 12.16 21.22
N GLY A 405 -19.87 11.12 22.05
CA GLY A 405 -19.87 9.73 21.62
C GLY A 405 -18.49 9.17 21.28
N VAL A 406 -17.46 9.99 21.08
CA VAL A 406 -16.08 9.54 20.91
C VAL A 406 -15.42 9.33 22.27
N LYS A 407 -14.99 8.10 22.55
CA LYS A 407 -14.29 7.70 23.78
C LYS A 407 -12.77 7.77 23.61
N LYS A 408 -12.26 7.34 22.47
CA LYS A 408 -10.83 7.31 22.14
C LYS A 408 -10.60 7.57 20.66
N VAL A 409 -9.49 8.23 20.38
CA VAL A 409 -8.99 8.48 19.02
C VAL A 409 -7.59 7.88 18.94
N PHE A 410 -7.41 6.89 18.09
CA PHE A 410 -6.12 6.21 17.93
C PHE A 410 -5.39 6.66 16.67
N VAL A 411 -4.08 6.52 16.69
CA VAL A 411 -3.19 6.65 15.53
C VAL A 411 -2.54 5.29 15.30
N ARG A 412 -3.00 4.58 14.24
CA ARG A 412 -2.54 3.24 13.87
C ARG A 412 -1.72 3.22 12.58
N SER A 413 -1.94 4.18 11.69
CA SER A 413 -1.08 4.41 10.53
C SER A 413 0.35 4.69 10.96
N GLY A 414 1.31 4.30 10.14
CA GLY A 414 2.73 4.42 10.50
C GLY A 414 3.16 5.85 10.84
N ILE A 415 3.84 6.01 11.96
CA ILE A 415 4.48 7.26 12.36
C ILE A 415 5.90 7.30 11.78
N ARG A 416 6.25 8.37 11.09
CA ARG A 416 7.64 8.67 10.74
C ARG A 416 8.37 9.21 11.99
N PHE A 417 9.09 8.33 12.64
CA PHE A 417 9.79 8.64 13.90
C PHE A 417 10.92 9.66 13.72
N ASP A 418 11.59 9.67 12.57
CA ASP A 418 12.62 10.64 12.22
C ASP A 418 12.03 12.05 12.02
N TYR A 419 10.85 12.18 11.42
CA TYR A 419 10.12 13.44 11.31
C TYR A 419 9.59 13.90 12.68
N LEU A 420 9.11 12.95 13.50
CA LEU A 420 8.68 13.23 14.87
C LEU A 420 9.82 13.80 15.72
N LEU A 421 11.02 13.23 15.61
CA LEU A 421 12.21 13.72 16.32
C LEU A 421 12.77 15.04 15.76
N ALA A 422 12.46 15.38 14.51
CA ALA A 422 12.86 16.64 13.90
C ALA A 422 12.01 17.83 14.37
N ASP A 423 10.81 17.59 14.91
CA ASP A 423 10.00 18.61 15.57
C ASP A 423 10.66 19.03 16.90
N LYS A 424 10.95 20.32 17.02
CA LYS A 424 11.56 20.89 18.24
C LYS A 424 10.59 20.92 19.43
N LYS A 425 9.27 20.80 19.17
CA LYS A 425 8.21 20.77 20.18
C LYS A 425 7.89 19.33 20.52
N ASP A 426 8.05 18.94 21.77
CA ASP A 426 7.72 17.59 22.23
C ASP A 426 6.21 17.36 22.44
N THR A 427 5.38 18.35 22.18
CA THR A 427 3.94 18.31 22.51
C THR A 427 3.23 17.15 21.83
N PHE A 428 3.46 16.94 20.54
CA PHE A 428 2.83 15.84 19.83
C PHE A 428 3.29 14.46 20.35
N PHE A 429 4.59 14.28 20.59
CA PHE A 429 5.09 13.00 21.09
C PHE A 429 4.51 12.67 22.48
N LYS A 430 4.39 13.67 23.36
CA LYS A 430 3.76 13.52 24.67
C LYS A 430 2.28 13.14 24.58
N GLU A 431 1.52 13.86 23.76
CA GLU A 431 0.08 13.56 23.57
C GLU A 431 -0.17 12.24 22.85
N LEU A 432 0.66 11.89 21.87
CA LEU A 432 0.60 10.59 21.20
C LEU A 432 0.66 9.44 22.23
N VAL A 433 1.65 9.48 23.12
CA VAL A 433 1.83 8.45 24.16
C VAL A 433 0.66 8.46 25.16
N GLN A 434 0.19 9.63 25.58
CA GLN A 434 -0.86 9.72 26.59
C GLN A 434 -2.25 9.30 26.08
N PHE A 435 -2.59 9.63 24.83
CA PHE A 435 -3.97 9.62 24.40
C PHE A 435 -4.27 8.78 23.14
N HIS A 436 -3.27 8.50 22.29
CA HIS A 436 -3.51 8.05 20.93
C HIS A 436 -2.97 6.67 20.60
N ILE A 437 -2.40 5.96 21.58
CA ILE A 437 -1.88 4.60 21.41
C ILE A 437 -2.77 3.62 22.15
N SER A 438 -3.23 2.56 21.45
CA SER A 438 -4.11 1.52 21.99
C SER A 438 -3.36 0.38 22.71
N GLY A 439 -2.16 0.64 23.24
CA GLY A 439 -1.28 -0.34 23.88
C GLY A 439 -0.09 -0.75 23.01
N GLN A 440 -0.17 -0.59 21.70
CA GLN A 440 0.93 -0.87 20.76
C GLN A 440 1.09 0.25 19.75
N LEU A 441 2.32 0.72 19.55
CA LEU A 441 2.68 1.63 18.48
C LEU A 441 3.48 0.89 17.41
N LYS A 442 2.96 0.85 16.18
CA LYS A 442 3.65 0.29 15.03
C LYS A 442 4.60 1.33 14.44
N VAL A 443 5.84 0.95 14.24
CA VAL A 443 6.88 1.79 13.62
C VAL A 443 7.70 0.98 12.63
N ALA A 444 8.20 1.63 11.61
CA ALA A 444 8.86 0.97 10.49
C ALA A 444 10.35 1.38 10.38
N PRO A 445 11.25 0.89 11.25
CA PRO A 445 12.69 1.05 11.05
C PRO A 445 13.19 0.28 9.84
N GLU A 446 12.57 -0.83 9.49
CA GLU A 446 12.82 -1.78 8.40
C GLU A 446 14.09 -2.60 8.60
N HIS A 447 15.20 -2.01 8.99
CA HIS A 447 16.48 -2.65 9.23
C HIS A 447 17.27 -1.89 10.30
N VAL A 448 18.45 -2.41 10.69
CA VAL A 448 19.36 -1.75 11.66
C VAL A 448 20.73 -1.46 11.06
N SER A 449 21.14 -2.17 10.01
CA SER A 449 22.37 -1.86 9.31
C SER A 449 22.25 -0.55 8.53
N ASP A 450 23.13 0.40 8.82
CA ASP A 450 23.16 1.70 8.12
C ASP A 450 23.41 1.56 6.62
N ALA A 451 24.14 0.52 6.20
CA ALA A 451 24.37 0.24 4.79
C ALA A 451 23.07 -0.15 4.04
N VAL A 452 22.25 -1.00 4.64
CA VAL A 452 20.94 -1.39 4.09
C VAL A 452 19.96 -0.22 4.17
N LEU A 453 19.90 0.49 5.30
CA LEU A 453 19.06 1.67 5.48
C LEU A 453 19.35 2.76 4.44
N ALA A 454 20.61 2.94 4.06
CA ALA A 454 21.00 3.86 2.98
C ALA A 454 20.39 3.46 1.63
N ARG A 455 20.37 2.17 1.29
CA ARG A 455 19.70 1.67 0.07
C ARG A 455 18.18 1.82 0.13
N MET A 456 17.60 1.69 1.32
CA MET A 456 16.17 1.91 1.57
C MET A 456 15.76 3.40 1.54
N GLY A 457 16.71 4.34 1.65
CA GLY A 457 16.40 5.76 1.84
C GLY A 457 15.82 6.06 3.22
N LYS A 458 16.28 5.34 4.24
CA LYS A 458 15.86 5.46 5.65
C LYS A 458 16.97 6.13 6.50
N PRO A 459 16.61 6.77 7.61
CA PRO A 459 17.60 7.33 8.53
C PRO A 459 18.47 6.24 9.16
N LYS A 460 19.65 6.61 9.63
CA LYS A 460 20.53 5.71 10.37
C LYS A 460 19.85 5.12 11.61
N ASN A 461 20.28 3.92 12.01
CA ASN A 461 19.71 3.20 13.15
C ASN A 461 19.79 4.00 14.47
N GLU A 462 20.81 4.84 14.64
CA GLU A 462 20.92 5.74 15.79
C GLU A 462 19.68 6.62 16.00
N VAL A 463 19.06 7.11 14.90
CA VAL A 463 17.83 7.92 14.97
C VAL A 463 16.67 7.10 15.52
N TYR A 464 16.57 5.83 15.12
CA TYR A 464 15.56 4.92 15.66
C TYR A 464 15.79 4.64 17.15
N ASN A 465 17.03 4.39 17.57
CA ASN A 465 17.35 4.15 18.97
C ASN A 465 16.99 5.35 19.85
N ARG A 466 17.29 6.58 19.41
CA ARG A 466 16.88 7.81 20.10
C ARG A 466 15.36 7.91 20.24
N PHE A 467 14.62 7.53 19.20
CA PHE A 467 13.16 7.47 19.28
C PHE A 467 12.68 6.44 20.31
N VAL A 468 13.25 5.24 20.33
CA VAL A 468 12.93 4.16 21.27
C VAL A 468 13.14 4.61 22.71
N ASP A 469 14.31 5.21 23.00
CA ASP A 469 14.65 5.69 24.34
C ASP A 469 13.67 6.76 24.81
N LYS A 470 13.36 7.73 23.96
CA LYS A 470 12.40 8.79 24.27
C LYS A 470 10.98 8.26 24.45
N TYR A 471 10.56 7.30 23.62
CA TYR A 471 9.26 6.66 23.75
C TYR A 471 9.08 5.97 25.09
N PHE A 472 10.04 5.16 25.52
CA PHE A 472 9.96 4.47 26.81
C PHE A 472 10.15 5.43 28.00
N ALA A 473 10.92 6.49 27.87
CA ALA A 473 11.00 7.53 28.88
C ALA A 473 9.63 8.22 29.10
N LEU A 474 8.92 8.56 28.03
CA LEU A 474 7.57 9.13 28.11
C LEU A 474 6.56 8.13 28.68
N ASN A 475 6.61 6.86 28.28
CA ASN A 475 5.77 5.81 28.87
C ASN A 475 5.95 5.74 30.39
N LYS A 476 7.21 5.76 30.85
CA LYS A 476 7.51 5.76 32.29
C LYS A 476 7.00 7.03 32.95
N GLN A 477 7.22 8.20 32.34
CA GLN A 477 6.79 9.50 32.87
C GLN A 477 5.26 9.56 33.09
N TYR A 478 4.49 8.99 32.15
CA TYR A 478 3.03 9.04 32.19
C TYR A 478 2.36 7.76 32.73
N GLY A 479 3.14 6.84 33.28
CA GLY A 479 2.62 5.57 33.84
C GLY A 479 1.93 4.68 32.79
N MET A 480 2.32 4.79 31.51
CA MET A 480 1.74 4.04 30.43
C MET A 480 2.42 2.67 30.27
N ASN A 481 1.64 1.65 29.94
CA ASN A 481 2.13 0.28 29.64
C ASN A 481 1.91 -0.02 28.15
N GLN A 482 2.78 0.54 27.31
CA GLN A 482 2.66 0.43 25.85
C GLN A 482 3.93 -0.19 25.27
N TYR A 483 3.76 -0.86 24.10
CA TYR A 483 4.82 -1.59 23.41
C TYR A 483 5.08 -1.00 22.04
N LEU A 484 6.34 -1.10 21.58
CA LEU A 484 6.69 -0.84 20.19
C LEU A 484 6.63 -2.14 19.39
N VAL A 485 6.03 -2.07 18.19
CA VAL A 485 6.01 -3.16 17.23
C VAL A 485 6.80 -2.71 16.00
N PRO A 486 8.12 -3.01 15.94
CA PRO A 486 8.92 -2.65 14.78
C PRO A 486 8.60 -3.56 13.61
N TYR A 487 8.36 -2.96 12.44
CA TYR A 487 8.36 -3.66 11.17
C TYR A 487 9.80 -3.82 10.71
N LEU A 488 10.22 -5.07 10.47
CA LEU A 488 11.55 -5.43 10.03
C LEU A 488 11.47 -6.20 8.72
N MET A 489 12.41 -5.91 7.80
CA MET A 489 12.43 -6.45 6.45
C MET A 489 13.72 -7.24 6.22
N SER A 490 13.60 -8.49 5.75
CA SER A 490 14.72 -9.31 5.29
C SER A 490 14.93 -9.16 3.78
N SER A 491 16.11 -9.52 3.33
CA SER A 491 16.45 -9.73 1.91
C SER A 491 16.25 -8.50 1.00
N HIS A 492 16.31 -7.29 1.55
CA HIS A 492 16.35 -6.07 0.74
C HIS A 492 17.68 -5.99 -0.03
N PRO A 493 17.72 -5.43 -1.25
CA PRO A 493 18.99 -5.13 -1.93
C PRO A 493 19.97 -4.39 -1.02
N GLY A 494 21.19 -4.87 -0.92
CA GLY A 494 22.23 -4.41 0.01
C GLY A 494 22.33 -5.23 1.29
N SER A 495 21.42 -6.17 1.58
CA SER A 495 21.48 -7.03 2.76
C SER A 495 22.18 -8.35 2.42
N THR A 496 23.40 -8.55 2.93
CA THR A 496 24.10 -9.84 2.94
C THR A 496 23.79 -10.59 4.23
N LEU A 497 24.34 -11.79 4.40
CA LEU A 497 24.24 -12.52 5.68
C LEU A 497 24.83 -11.73 6.85
N LYS A 498 25.85 -10.89 6.62
CA LYS A 498 26.45 -10.04 7.65
C LYS A 498 25.42 -9.05 8.22
N GLU A 499 24.76 -8.30 7.37
CA GLU A 499 23.74 -7.31 7.79
C GLU A 499 22.49 -8.00 8.37
N ALA A 500 22.13 -9.20 7.88
CA ALA A 500 21.04 -9.99 8.45
C ALA A 500 21.36 -10.50 9.87
N ILE A 501 22.64 -10.86 10.15
CA ILE A 501 23.10 -11.22 11.48
C ILE A 501 23.12 -10.01 12.41
N GLU A 502 23.59 -8.85 11.95
CA GLU A 502 23.52 -7.58 12.68
C GLU A 502 22.07 -7.29 13.16
N LEU A 503 21.09 -7.50 12.26
CA LEU A 503 19.69 -7.39 12.60
C LEU A 503 19.23 -8.42 13.67
N ALA A 504 19.71 -9.67 13.56
CA ALA A 504 19.39 -10.71 14.54
C ALA A 504 20.00 -10.42 15.92
N GLU A 505 21.23 -9.87 15.98
CA GLU A 505 21.86 -9.42 17.21
C GLU A 505 21.08 -8.28 17.88
N TYR A 506 20.61 -7.31 17.09
CA TYR A 506 19.76 -6.24 17.57
C TYR A 506 18.41 -6.78 18.14
N ILE A 507 17.78 -7.74 17.45
CA ILE A 507 16.56 -8.39 17.91
C ILE A 507 16.80 -9.13 19.25
N ARG A 508 17.99 -9.73 19.42
CA ARG A 508 18.38 -10.34 20.71
C ARG A 508 18.42 -9.29 21.81
N GLU A 509 19.01 -8.12 21.55
CA GLU A 509 19.13 -7.02 22.50
C GLU A 509 17.78 -6.42 22.87
N MET A 510 16.85 -6.35 21.94
CA MET A 510 15.47 -5.94 22.22
C MET A 510 14.74 -6.87 23.21
N GLY A 511 15.19 -8.11 23.35
CA GLY A 511 14.65 -9.08 24.32
C GLY A 511 13.33 -9.73 23.94
N TYR A 512 12.72 -9.42 22.80
CA TYR A 512 11.51 -10.09 22.30
C TYR A 512 11.66 -10.51 20.84
N ASN A 513 10.78 -11.40 20.38
CA ASN A 513 10.79 -11.90 19.02
C ASN A 513 9.77 -11.13 18.17
N PRO A 514 10.15 -10.50 17.06
CA PRO A 514 9.20 -9.86 16.18
C PRO A 514 8.20 -10.88 15.63
N GLU A 515 6.91 -10.62 15.79
CA GLU A 515 5.86 -11.48 15.22
C GLU A 515 5.65 -11.16 13.74
N GLN A 516 5.79 -9.89 13.36
CA GLN A 516 5.65 -9.43 11.99
C GLN A 516 7.01 -9.25 11.33
N VAL A 517 7.34 -10.17 10.44
CA VAL A 517 8.53 -10.14 9.60
C VAL A 517 8.10 -10.06 8.16
N GLN A 518 8.67 -9.12 7.45
CA GLN A 518 8.44 -8.96 6.01
C GLN A 518 9.72 -9.34 5.26
N ASP A 519 9.57 -10.08 4.17
CA ASP A 519 10.63 -10.19 3.18
C ASP A 519 10.45 -9.05 2.18
N PHE A 520 11.55 -8.54 1.65
CA PHE A 520 11.49 -7.57 0.57
C PHE A 520 10.66 -8.12 -0.59
N TYR A 521 9.62 -7.37 -0.96
CA TYR A 521 8.71 -7.72 -2.05
C TYR A 521 9.02 -6.84 -3.26
N PRO A 522 9.57 -7.40 -4.35
CA PRO A 522 9.88 -6.62 -5.56
C PRO A 522 8.60 -6.12 -6.25
N THR A 523 8.11 -4.97 -5.82
CA THR A 523 6.93 -4.32 -6.42
C THR A 523 7.34 -3.55 -7.66
N PRO A 524 6.64 -3.69 -8.80
CA PRO A 524 7.00 -2.96 -10.03
C PRO A 524 7.17 -1.47 -9.81
N SER A 525 8.04 -0.84 -10.58
CA SER A 525 8.31 0.60 -10.56
C SER A 525 8.73 1.17 -9.21
N THR A 526 9.52 0.42 -8.44
CA THR A 526 10.20 0.96 -7.24
C THR A 526 11.71 0.92 -7.41
N LEU A 527 12.43 1.86 -6.78
CA LEU A 527 13.90 1.89 -6.80
C LEU A 527 14.51 0.55 -6.36
N SER A 528 13.97 -0.03 -5.28
CA SER A 528 14.47 -1.29 -4.74
C SER A 528 14.23 -2.47 -5.69
N THR A 529 13.15 -2.46 -6.48
CA THR A 529 12.92 -3.50 -7.49
C THR A 529 13.88 -3.37 -8.66
N VAL A 530 14.22 -2.15 -9.05
CA VAL A 530 15.25 -1.93 -10.06
C VAL A 530 16.62 -2.40 -9.56
N MET A 531 17.00 -2.07 -8.31
CA MET A 531 18.21 -2.62 -7.68
C MET A 531 18.19 -4.14 -7.67
N TYR A 532 17.06 -4.75 -7.29
CA TYR A 532 16.88 -6.19 -7.20
C TYR A 532 17.14 -6.89 -8.55
N TYR A 533 16.58 -6.37 -9.62
CA TYR A 533 16.71 -6.96 -10.95
C TYR A 533 18.06 -6.67 -11.60
N THR A 534 18.53 -5.43 -11.46
CA THR A 534 19.73 -4.97 -12.20
C THR A 534 21.04 -5.19 -11.46
N GLY A 535 21.03 -5.27 -10.12
CA GLY A 535 22.23 -5.22 -9.29
C GLY A 535 22.87 -3.83 -9.25
N LEU A 536 22.14 -2.78 -9.65
CA LEU A 536 22.62 -1.39 -9.68
C LEU A 536 21.67 -0.48 -8.90
N ASP A 537 22.20 0.50 -8.17
CA ASP A 537 21.41 1.60 -7.61
C ASP A 537 21.15 2.63 -8.72
N PRO A 538 19.91 2.79 -9.22
CA PRO A 538 19.67 3.70 -10.34
C PRO A 538 19.98 5.16 -10.03
N ARG A 539 20.06 5.56 -8.76
CA ARG A 539 20.41 6.93 -8.35
C ARG A 539 21.87 7.27 -8.64
N THR A 540 22.79 6.33 -8.39
CA THR A 540 24.24 6.50 -8.49
C THR A 540 24.89 5.64 -9.57
N MET A 541 24.20 4.60 -10.04
CA MET A 541 24.68 3.54 -10.92
C MET A 541 25.76 2.63 -10.28
N ASP A 542 25.91 2.68 -8.96
CA ASP A 542 26.81 1.79 -8.21
C ASP A 542 26.25 0.37 -8.14
N LYS A 543 27.14 -0.61 -8.08
CA LYS A 543 26.78 -2.00 -7.83
C LYS A 543 26.15 -2.17 -6.45
N VAL A 544 25.11 -2.99 -6.38
CA VAL A 544 24.40 -3.34 -5.14
C VAL A 544 24.35 -4.86 -5.05
N TYR A 545 24.72 -5.40 -3.89
CA TYR A 545 24.50 -6.81 -3.60
C TYR A 545 23.00 -7.12 -3.56
N VAL A 546 22.58 -8.23 -4.15
CA VAL A 546 21.19 -8.66 -4.16
C VAL A 546 21.09 -10.13 -3.76
N PRO A 547 20.41 -10.47 -2.67
CA PRO A 547 20.15 -11.86 -2.31
C PRO A 547 19.10 -12.44 -3.28
N THR A 548 19.56 -13.14 -4.31
CA THR A 548 18.68 -13.76 -5.32
C THR A 548 18.41 -15.23 -5.03
N ASP A 549 19.36 -15.92 -4.37
CA ASP A 549 19.20 -17.32 -3.99
C ASP A 549 18.07 -17.52 -2.98
N PRO A 550 17.05 -18.36 -3.28
CA PRO A 550 15.95 -18.65 -2.37
C PRO A 550 16.41 -19.20 -1.01
N HIS A 551 17.49 -19.96 -0.98
CA HIS A 551 18.03 -20.52 0.26
C HIS A 551 18.66 -19.44 1.14
N GLU A 552 19.40 -18.51 0.54
CA GLU A 552 19.93 -17.35 1.26
C GLU A 552 18.81 -16.46 1.81
N LYS A 553 17.78 -16.20 1.03
CA LYS A 553 16.59 -15.46 1.52
C LYS A 553 15.95 -16.18 2.71
N ALA A 554 15.82 -17.50 2.66
CA ALA A 554 15.31 -18.28 3.78
C ALA A 554 16.19 -18.16 5.02
N MET A 555 17.54 -18.15 4.87
CA MET A 555 18.48 -17.91 5.97
C MET A 555 18.33 -16.51 6.57
N GLN A 556 18.26 -15.45 5.73
CA GLN A 556 18.07 -14.07 6.21
C GLN A 556 16.76 -13.91 6.96
N ARG A 557 15.68 -14.51 6.45
CA ARG A 557 14.38 -14.52 7.15
C ARG A 557 14.44 -15.30 8.47
N ALA A 558 15.09 -16.47 8.49
CA ALA A 558 15.24 -17.29 9.68
C ALA A 558 15.99 -16.55 10.79
N LEU A 559 17.00 -15.72 10.45
CA LEU A 559 17.76 -14.90 11.39
C LEU A 559 16.87 -13.90 12.14
N ILE A 560 15.87 -13.27 11.50
CA ILE A 560 14.92 -12.38 12.19
C ILE A 560 14.06 -13.15 13.20
N GLN A 561 13.79 -14.43 12.91
CA GLN A 561 12.99 -15.31 13.76
C GLN A 561 13.86 -16.45 14.36
N TYR A 562 15.07 -16.17 14.72
CA TYR A 562 16.06 -17.16 15.17
C TYR A 562 15.62 -17.98 16.40
N ARG A 563 14.69 -17.44 17.21
CA ARG A 563 14.12 -18.15 18.38
C ARG A 563 13.09 -19.22 18.00
N ASN A 564 12.64 -19.27 16.74
CA ASN A 564 11.72 -20.31 16.28
C ASN A 564 12.50 -21.61 16.09
N PRO A 565 12.15 -22.71 16.78
CA PRO A 565 12.86 -23.99 16.67
C PRO A 565 12.98 -24.52 15.24
N LYS A 566 12.01 -24.23 14.39
CA LYS A 566 11.98 -24.65 12.98
C LYS A 566 13.09 -23.99 12.16
N ASN A 567 13.60 -22.85 12.61
CA ASN A 567 14.61 -22.07 11.91
C ASN A 567 16.05 -22.46 12.34
N TYR A 568 16.20 -23.34 13.33
CA TYR A 568 17.51 -23.65 13.93
C TYR A 568 18.61 -23.97 12.92
N TYR A 569 18.34 -24.88 11.98
CA TYR A 569 19.34 -25.32 11.03
C TYR A 569 19.71 -24.23 10.01
N LEU A 570 18.71 -23.45 9.54
CA LEU A 570 18.96 -22.30 8.66
C LEU A 570 19.79 -21.22 9.36
N VAL A 571 19.49 -20.92 10.62
CA VAL A 571 20.26 -19.96 11.42
C VAL A 571 21.67 -20.46 11.66
N LYS A 572 21.84 -21.74 12.02
CA LYS A 572 23.16 -22.34 12.21
C LYS A 572 24.00 -22.26 10.93
N GLU A 573 23.42 -22.64 9.80
CA GLU A 573 24.09 -22.56 8.49
C GLU A 573 24.49 -21.12 8.15
N ALA A 574 23.59 -20.16 8.34
CA ALA A 574 23.86 -18.74 8.10
C ALA A 574 25.04 -18.24 8.94
N LEU A 575 25.10 -18.61 10.22
CA LEU A 575 26.18 -18.22 11.13
C LEU A 575 27.51 -18.84 10.72
N LEU A 576 27.53 -20.13 10.33
CA LEU A 576 28.73 -20.79 9.85
C LEU A 576 29.23 -20.19 8.54
N LYS A 577 28.34 -19.91 7.57
CA LYS A 577 28.69 -19.26 6.29
C LYS A 577 29.23 -17.84 6.48
N ALA A 578 28.80 -17.15 7.51
CA ALA A 578 29.27 -15.81 7.83
C ALA A 578 30.45 -15.78 8.80
N HIS A 579 31.04 -16.93 9.18
CA HIS A 579 32.10 -17.05 10.16
C HIS A 579 31.78 -16.41 11.51
N ARG A 580 30.53 -16.63 12.00
CA ARG A 580 30.00 -16.11 13.26
C ARG A 580 29.64 -17.24 14.23
N GLU A 581 30.54 -18.23 14.37
CA GLU A 581 30.43 -19.33 15.32
C GLU A 581 30.34 -18.84 16.77
N ASP A 582 30.87 -17.64 17.04
CA ASP A 582 30.76 -16.97 18.34
C ASP A 582 29.33 -16.73 18.79
N LEU A 583 28.35 -16.79 17.89
CA LEU A 583 26.92 -16.65 18.16
C LEU A 583 26.20 -18.00 18.38
N ILE A 584 26.95 -19.12 18.36
CA ILE A 584 26.44 -20.48 18.62
C ILE A 584 26.96 -20.94 20.00
N GLY A 585 26.08 -21.18 20.94
CA GLY A 585 26.47 -21.62 22.29
C GLY A 585 25.47 -21.25 23.37
N SER A 586 25.93 -21.27 24.64
CA SER A 586 25.12 -20.94 25.82
C SER A 586 25.36 -19.53 26.36
N GLY A 587 26.30 -18.79 25.79
CA GLY A 587 26.65 -17.44 26.24
C GLY A 587 25.55 -16.42 25.95
N PRO A 588 25.54 -15.28 26.66
CA PRO A 588 24.50 -14.25 26.52
C PRO A 588 24.49 -13.55 25.14
N LYS A 589 25.58 -13.67 24.38
CA LYS A 589 25.68 -13.15 23.01
C LYS A 589 25.14 -14.12 21.96
N CYS A 590 25.02 -15.43 22.28
CA CYS A 590 24.62 -16.43 21.33
C CYS A 590 23.16 -16.26 20.88
N LEU A 591 22.91 -16.49 19.61
CA LEU A 591 21.57 -16.49 19.01
C LEU A 591 20.92 -17.88 19.18
N ILE A 592 21.69 -18.95 18.99
CA ILE A 592 21.21 -20.33 19.09
C ILE A 592 22.17 -21.16 19.97
N ARG A 593 21.65 -22.26 20.52
CA ARG A 593 22.47 -23.23 21.26
C ARG A 593 23.27 -24.11 20.30
N ALA A 594 24.37 -24.68 20.79
CA ALA A 594 25.20 -25.63 20.03
C ALA A 594 24.43 -26.91 19.65
N ILE A 595 23.54 -27.37 20.54
CA ILE A 595 22.71 -28.56 20.35
C ILE A 595 21.32 -28.14 19.88
N PRO A 596 20.77 -28.78 18.82
CA PRO A 596 19.44 -28.47 18.33
C PRO A 596 18.36 -28.72 19.40
N PRO A 597 17.28 -27.95 19.40
CA PRO A 597 16.16 -28.15 20.33
C PRO A 597 15.52 -29.52 20.08
N LYS A 598 15.22 -30.26 21.17
CA LYS A 598 14.35 -31.44 21.07
C LYS A 598 12.97 -30.99 20.58
N SER A 599 12.35 -31.78 19.72
CA SER A 599 11.01 -31.50 19.22
C SER A 599 10.04 -31.26 20.38
N GLY A 600 9.64 -30.01 20.61
CA GLY A 600 8.68 -29.63 21.66
C GLY A 600 9.07 -28.50 22.60
N GLY A 601 10.32 -28.07 22.68
CA GLY A 601 10.66 -27.02 23.63
C GLY A 601 12.01 -26.36 23.38
N TYR A 602 12.05 -25.39 22.50
CA TYR A 602 13.19 -24.48 22.40
C TYR A 602 12.97 -23.28 23.32
N THR A 603 13.83 -23.16 24.33
CA THR A 603 14.02 -21.90 25.05
C THR A 603 15.31 -21.28 24.52
N ALA A 604 15.22 -20.13 23.85
CA ALA A 604 16.40 -19.32 23.54
C ALA A 604 17.19 -19.06 24.83
N PRO A 605 18.52 -18.79 24.76
CA PRO A 605 19.25 -18.27 25.90
C PRO A 605 18.46 -17.13 26.53
N PRO A 606 18.31 -17.07 27.87
CA PRO A 606 17.55 -15.99 28.49
C PRO A 606 18.13 -14.64 28.05
N PRO A 607 17.27 -13.67 27.74
CA PRO A 607 17.74 -12.31 27.48
C PRO A 607 18.49 -11.85 28.73
N LYS A 608 19.56 -11.05 28.53
CA LYS A 608 20.16 -10.34 29.66
C LYS A 608 19.06 -9.68 30.46
N ALA A 609 19.14 -9.75 31.78
CA ALA A 609 18.26 -9.01 32.66
C ALA A 609 18.11 -7.56 32.11
N PRO A 610 16.90 -7.03 32.00
CA PRO A 610 16.68 -5.74 31.36
C PRO A 610 17.58 -4.71 32.02
N VAL A 611 18.32 -3.99 31.22
CA VAL A 611 18.99 -2.76 31.63
C VAL A 611 17.91 -1.95 32.33
N LYS A 612 18.14 -1.56 33.61
CA LYS A 612 17.19 -0.82 34.43
C LYS A 612 16.53 0.27 33.60
N GLY A 613 15.25 0.08 33.22
CA GLY A 613 14.51 1.00 32.36
C GLY A 613 13.65 0.37 31.26
N LYS A 614 13.83 -0.93 30.91
CA LYS A 614 12.99 -1.60 29.91
C LYS A 614 11.96 -2.52 30.62
N PRO A 615 10.64 -2.30 30.47
CA PRO A 615 9.65 -3.18 31.10
C PRO A 615 9.66 -4.55 30.44
N ALA A 616 9.66 -5.60 31.25
CA ALA A 616 9.51 -6.98 30.78
C ALA A 616 8.12 -7.18 30.18
N VAL A 617 8.07 -7.72 28.97
CA VAL A 617 6.81 -8.03 28.27
C VAL A 617 6.15 -9.23 28.97
N LYS A 618 5.12 -9.00 29.78
CA LYS A 618 4.18 -10.04 30.18
C LYS A 618 3.14 -10.20 29.08
N LYS A 619 3.05 -11.41 28.48
CA LYS A 619 1.97 -11.75 27.54
C LYS A 619 0.61 -11.56 28.23
N PRO A 620 -0.39 -10.96 27.58
CA PRO A 620 -1.77 -11.10 28.03
C PRO A 620 -2.15 -12.57 27.90
N ALA A 621 -2.66 -13.17 28.97
CA ALA A 621 -3.24 -14.50 28.91
C ALA A 621 -4.42 -14.48 27.92
N ALA A 622 -4.32 -15.27 26.86
CA ALA A 622 -5.44 -15.50 25.97
C ALA A 622 -6.56 -16.15 26.82
N LYS A 623 -7.67 -15.45 26.99
CA LYS A 623 -8.90 -16.06 27.50
C LYS A 623 -9.34 -17.07 26.44
N THR A 624 -9.12 -18.35 26.75
CA THR A 624 -9.70 -19.47 26.02
C THR A 624 -11.21 -19.34 26.12
N ALA A 625 -11.85 -18.99 25.00
CA ALA A 625 -13.29 -19.12 24.87
C ALA A 625 -13.63 -20.60 24.97
N ALA A 626 -14.40 -20.98 26.01
CA ALA A 626 -14.92 -22.31 26.19
C ALA A 626 -15.76 -22.70 24.97
N LYS A 627 -15.42 -23.83 24.34
CA LYS A 627 -16.25 -24.48 23.33
C LYS A 627 -17.59 -24.85 23.95
N PRO A 628 -18.74 -24.58 23.31
CA PRO A 628 -20.00 -25.14 23.76
C PRO A 628 -20.01 -26.65 23.55
N ALA A 629 -20.45 -27.38 24.57
CA ALA A 629 -20.62 -28.82 24.53
C ALA A 629 -21.64 -29.24 23.46
N PRO A 630 -21.46 -30.39 22.80
CA PRO A 630 -22.41 -30.84 21.78
C PRO A 630 -23.71 -31.30 22.47
N LYS A 631 -24.84 -30.75 21.99
CA LYS A 631 -26.17 -31.21 22.35
C LYS A 631 -26.35 -32.63 21.85
N LYS A 632 -26.65 -33.57 22.76
CA LYS A 632 -27.07 -34.93 22.46
C LYS A 632 -28.38 -34.89 21.66
N SER A 633 -28.36 -35.46 20.47
CA SER A 633 -29.56 -35.72 19.66
C SER A 633 -30.35 -36.87 20.32
N ALA A 634 -31.60 -36.59 20.65
CA ALA A 634 -32.54 -37.62 21.09
C ALA A 634 -33.03 -38.39 19.84
N VAL A 635 -32.92 -39.69 19.91
CA VAL A 635 -33.48 -40.66 18.95
C VAL A 635 -34.99 -40.77 19.19
N PRO A 636 -35.85 -40.69 18.18
CA PRO A 636 -37.26 -41.02 18.35
C PRO A 636 -37.45 -42.56 18.28
N GLY A 637 -37.96 -43.10 19.36
CA GLY A 637 -38.40 -44.50 19.41
C GLY A 637 -39.61 -44.79 18.51
N LYS A 638 -39.56 -45.97 17.93
CA LYS A 638 -40.66 -46.62 17.21
C LYS A 638 -41.72 -47.17 18.18
N GLY A 639 -42.92 -47.10 17.81
CA GLY A 639 -44.04 -47.88 18.29
C GLY A 639 -45.35 -47.09 18.20
N GLY A 640 -46.34 -47.49 17.57
CA GLY A 640 -47.03 -48.70 17.30
C GLY A 640 -48.51 -48.38 17.03
N ARG A 641 -48.99 -48.94 16.01
CA ARG A 641 -50.38 -49.20 15.53
C ARG A 641 -51.60 -48.91 16.43
N ARG A 642 -52.67 -48.50 15.67
CA ARG A 642 -54.15 -48.77 15.79
C ARG A 642 -54.92 -47.56 16.34
N LYS A 643 -55.90 -47.02 15.62
CA LYS A 643 -57.01 -47.40 14.75
C LYS A 643 -57.28 -46.24 13.75
#